data_4b86706b3e50469bd2ee008841c1aff3
#
_entry.id   4b86706b3e50469bd2ee008841c1aff3
#
_cell.length_a   1.000
_cell.length_b   1.000
_cell.length_c   1.000
_cell.angle_alpha   90.00
_cell.angle_beta   90.00
_cell.angle_gamma   90.00
#
_symmetry.space_group_name_H-M   'P 1'
#
loop_
_entity.id
_entity.type
_entity.pdbx_description
1 polymer ?
#
loop_
_entity_poly.entity_id
_entity_poly.type
_entity_poly.pdbx_seq_one_letter_code
_entity_poly.pdbx_strand_id
1 'polypeptide(L)'
;MLKTQEIADKYGITRQTLNNWMQKGIISQPRKNNRSAYEWEEENEKEIVRVISEEIPAKYYVSNKETLKIGNRRYLGSKQKMLDFILKTVSENTGSIDSVADIFGGTGVVADLFRKQNKKVIVNDILYSNFVSFQTWFSNENVDIHKVSHIIDELNNLSPKKGYVSKNFGGAYFSEENAGKIDSIREEIEKYKSGNQREYFMLLTSLLYAMDKVANTVGHYDAYRKKIDSCKEIYLRVPEYNENKQNEIYNKDANKLVKEIYADLVYIDTPYNSRGYENAYHVLENIAEWKKPDVEGVAKKAVNRSEKGSDYTKSKAPQAFEDLILNINAKYILVSYNNMNKKGNSRSNAKISNEEIIEILSKRGKVQVFETDFSPFTTGKSKIENHKELLYLCIISPEKKEKKLIRSALNYTGGKYKLLPQLLPLFPESYNNFIDLFSGGATVAVNLANINKSKMKKYIINDISKEVIDFYRYLENQKDVTVFLNRVEKAIEFYKLSNTQKYSYDYYGVNSSAGLSSYNKEAFLKLRQDYNKKNYNKFDKEVLFYLLIVFGFNNQIRFNNKGEYNLPVGKRDFNANMKSKLITFIQGLQNYNFVIQSCDFRKTMNQVNKGDFVYADPPYRITTAAYNENGAWTLKDDLDLFKYLDSINDKGAYFALSNVVIHNNKENKELMKWASKYNLHVLDYHYNNSNYQSKAKMSNTVEVLITNYNAKGDI
;
A
#
# COMPACT_ATOMS: atom_id res chain seq x y z
N MET A 1 -7.73 21.18 63.11
CA MET A 1 -8.44 21.97 62.08
C MET A 1 -7.40 22.49 61.09
N LEU A 2 -7.55 22.08 59.82
CA LEU A 2 -6.63 22.45 58.76
C LEU A 2 -7.09 23.71 58.01
N LYS A 3 -6.17 24.48 57.45
CA LYS A 3 -6.53 25.61 56.58
C LYS A 3 -6.83 25.12 55.15
N THR A 4 -7.53 25.91 54.38
CA THR A 4 -7.93 25.56 53.01
C THR A 4 -6.75 25.17 52.11
N GLN A 5 -5.56 25.75 52.34
CA GLN A 5 -4.35 25.35 51.57
C GLN A 5 -3.83 23.97 51.98
N GLU A 6 -3.81 23.72 53.31
CA GLU A 6 -3.33 22.46 53.87
C GLU A 6 -4.26 21.28 53.45
N ILE A 7 -5.57 21.51 53.37
CA ILE A 7 -6.52 20.54 52.81
C ILE A 7 -6.31 20.32 51.31
N ALA A 8 -6.11 21.42 50.56
CA ALA A 8 -5.84 21.33 49.14
C ALA A 8 -4.58 20.51 48.85
N ASP A 9 -3.51 20.78 49.58
CA ASP A 9 -2.24 20.08 49.45
C ASP A 9 -2.33 18.61 49.92
N LYS A 10 -3.07 18.33 51.01
CA LYS A 10 -3.27 16.98 51.55
C LYS A 10 -3.98 16.06 50.59
N TYR A 11 -4.95 16.55 49.84
CA TYR A 11 -5.76 15.75 48.89
C TYR A 11 -5.38 15.98 47.43
N GLY A 12 -4.32 16.72 47.11
CA GLY A 12 -3.84 16.95 45.74
C GLY A 12 -4.82 17.76 44.89
N ILE A 13 -5.67 18.59 45.46
CA ILE A 13 -6.66 19.42 44.78
C ILE A 13 -6.37 20.91 44.95
N THR A 14 -6.98 21.78 44.11
CA THR A 14 -6.75 23.22 44.23
C THR A 14 -7.75 23.88 45.18
N ARG A 15 -7.36 25.04 45.73
CA ARG A 15 -8.33 25.91 46.46
C ARG A 15 -9.52 26.26 45.61
N GLN A 16 -9.33 26.46 44.29
CA GLN A 16 -10.40 26.77 43.35
C GLN A 16 -11.38 25.58 43.22
N THR A 17 -10.87 24.36 43.22
CA THR A 17 -11.66 23.13 43.19
C THR A 17 -12.53 23.02 44.44
N LEU A 18 -11.96 23.21 45.63
CA LEU A 18 -12.67 23.21 46.87
C LEU A 18 -13.78 24.29 46.91
N ASN A 19 -13.43 25.51 46.46
CA ASN A 19 -14.42 26.61 46.38
C ASN A 19 -15.55 26.29 45.41
N ASN A 20 -15.26 25.71 44.27
CA ASN A 20 -16.26 25.29 43.28
C ASN A 20 -17.16 24.18 43.83
N TRP A 21 -16.62 23.21 44.58
CA TRP A 21 -17.39 22.16 45.21
C TRP A 21 -18.33 22.71 46.28
N MET A 22 -17.87 23.65 47.14
CA MET A 22 -18.70 24.35 48.10
C MET A 22 -19.78 25.17 47.43
N GLN A 23 -19.47 25.92 46.37
CA GLN A 23 -20.47 26.73 45.64
C GLN A 23 -21.53 25.89 44.94
N LYS A 24 -21.17 24.68 44.49
CA LYS A 24 -22.11 23.75 43.87
C LYS A 24 -22.82 22.82 44.84
N GLY A 25 -22.54 22.96 46.13
CA GLY A 25 -23.17 22.12 47.17
C GLY A 25 -22.70 20.66 47.13
N ILE A 26 -21.55 20.38 46.50
CA ILE A 26 -20.96 19.03 46.37
C ILE A 26 -20.33 18.60 47.70
N ILE A 27 -19.76 19.56 48.43
CA ILE A 27 -19.28 19.42 49.81
C ILE A 27 -19.89 20.52 50.67
N SER A 28 -20.08 20.26 51.94
CA SER A 28 -20.58 21.25 52.92
C SER A 28 -19.53 22.37 53.13
N GLN A 29 -20.00 23.59 53.42
CA GLN A 29 -19.08 24.70 53.72
C GLN A 29 -18.52 24.52 55.13
N PRO A 30 -17.16 24.51 55.30
CA PRO A 30 -16.53 24.49 56.62
C PRO A 30 -16.86 25.75 57.43
N ARG A 31 -16.72 25.66 58.71
CA ARG A 31 -16.90 26.83 59.60
C ARG A 31 -15.86 27.90 59.27
N LYS A 32 -16.27 29.16 59.46
CA LYS A 32 -15.33 30.30 59.35
C LYS A 32 -14.90 30.71 60.73
N ASN A 33 -13.63 30.93 60.89
CA ASN A 33 -13.08 31.51 62.13
C ASN A 33 -13.30 33.04 62.23
N ASN A 34 -12.87 33.65 63.30
CA ASN A 34 -13.03 35.10 63.57
C ASN A 34 -12.34 36.01 62.54
N ARG A 35 -11.47 35.45 61.65
CA ARG A 35 -10.80 36.12 60.51
C ARG A 35 -11.43 35.79 59.17
N SER A 36 -12.62 35.22 59.16
CA SER A 36 -13.37 34.80 57.97
C SER A 36 -12.66 33.74 57.11
N ALA A 37 -11.67 33.03 57.63
CA ALA A 37 -11.01 31.92 56.99
C ALA A 37 -11.72 30.59 57.31
N TYR A 38 -11.80 29.68 56.35
CA TYR A 38 -12.39 28.34 56.54
C TYR A 38 -11.48 27.48 57.41
N GLU A 39 -12.08 26.80 58.38
CA GLU A 39 -11.47 25.78 59.24
C GLU A 39 -12.12 24.43 58.92
N TRP A 40 -11.27 23.49 58.44
CA TRP A 40 -11.71 22.18 57.95
C TRP A 40 -11.65 21.16 59.06
N GLU A 41 -12.81 20.49 59.28
CA GLU A 41 -12.99 19.47 60.32
C GLU A 41 -12.96 18.07 59.66
N GLU A 42 -12.84 17.03 60.45
CA GLU A 42 -12.77 15.64 59.99
C GLU A 42 -14.01 15.21 59.15
N GLU A 43 -15.18 15.75 59.40
CA GLU A 43 -16.41 15.53 58.62
C GLU A 43 -16.29 16.12 57.21
N ASN A 44 -15.72 17.30 57.04
CA ASN A 44 -15.47 17.89 55.74
C ASN A 44 -14.42 17.10 54.97
N GLU A 45 -13.43 16.55 55.66
CA GLU A 45 -12.42 15.69 55.04
C GLU A 45 -13.04 14.38 54.53
N LYS A 46 -13.97 13.76 55.27
CA LYS A 46 -14.73 12.57 54.83
C LYS A 46 -15.56 12.85 53.58
N GLU A 47 -16.19 14.02 53.49
CA GLU A 47 -16.92 14.43 52.30
C GLU A 47 -15.95 14.60 51.09
N ILE A 48 -14.81 15.19 51.29
CA ILE A 48 -13.77 15.32 50.24
C ILE A 48 -13.32 13.94 49.79
N VAL A 49 -13.01 13.02 50.71
CA VAL A 49 -12.60 11.64 50.34
C VAL A 49 -13.72 10.92 49.61
N ARG A 50 -15.00 11.08 50.03
CA ARG A 50 -16.15 10.51 49.34
C ARG A 50 -16.23 11.05 47.90
N VAL A 51 -16.18 12.37 47.71
CA VAL A 51 -16.24 13.03 46.40
C VAL A 51 -15.09 12.63 45.52
N ILE A 52 -13.93 12.36 46.10
CA ILE A 52 -12.74 11.86 45.37
C ILE A 52 -12.93 10.39 45.00
N SER A 53 -13.58 9.57 45.81
CA SER A 53 -13.82 8.13 45.56
C SER A 53 -15.07 7.84 44.73
N GLU A 54 -16.10 8.71 44.77
CA GLU A 54 -17.31 8.61 43.99
C GLU A 54 -17.20 9.44 42.71
N GLU A 55 -16.66 8.85 41.63
CA GLU A 55 -16.73 9.32 40.23
C GLU A 55 -16.73 10.83 39.98
N ILE A 56 -15.60 11.50 40.19
CA ILE A 56 -15.39 12.79 39.55
C ILE A 56 -14.86 12.54 38.14
N PRO A 57 -15.52 13.06 37.08
CA PRO A 57 -14.95 12.99 35.75
C PRO A 57 -13.53 13.50 35.77
N ALA A 58 -12.59 12.81 35.13
CA ALA A 58 -11.14 13.11 35.06
C ALA A 58 -10.81 14.58 34.73
N LYS A 59 -11.79 15.34 34.26
CA LYS A 59 -11.73 16.77 33.93
C LYS A 59 -11.42 17.71 35.11
N TYR A 60 -11.56 17.29 36.37
CA TYR A 60 -11.40 18.16 37.56
C TYR A 60 -10.07 17.96 38.31
N TYR A 61 -9.32 16.86 38.03
CA TYR A 61 -8.10 16.53 38.77
C TYR A 61 -6.81 17.09 38.19
N VAL A 62 -6.83 17.63 36.96
CA VAL A 62 -5.61 18.07 36.25
C VAL A 62 -5.51 19.60 36.23
N SER A 63 -5.69 20.29 37.34
CA SER A 63 -5.90 21.73 37.29
C SER A 63 -4.67 22.61 37.57
N ASN A 64 -3.45 22.14 37.74
CA ASN A 64 -2.27 23.03 37.84
C ASN A 64 -0.93 22.52 37.30
N LYS A 65 -0.83 21.27 36.83
CA LYS A 65 0.30 20.87 35.97
C LYS A 65 -0.18 20.96 34.51
N GLU A 66 0.48 21.80 33.69
CA GLU A 66 0.20 21.82 32.23
C GLU A 66 0.20 20.39 31.68
N THR A 67 -0.96 19.88 31.32
CA THR A 67 -1.08 18.58 30.69
C THR A 67 -0.37 18.55 29.36
N LEU A 68 0.21 17.41 29.02
CA LEU A 68 0.85 17.20 27.74
C LEU A 68 -0.22 17.03 26.67
N LYS A 69 -0.20 17.86 25.63
CA LYS A 69 -1.11 17.80 24.48
C LYS A 69 -0.41 17.21 23.27
N ILE A 70 -1.18 16.57 22.39
CA ILE A 70 -0.67 15.96 21.16
C ILE A 70 0.16 16.92 20.30
N GLY A 71 -0.23 18.19 20.20
CA GLY A 71 0.47 19.24 19.46
C GLY A 71 1.74 19.79 20.12
N ASN A 72 2.11 19.35 21.34
CA ASN A 72 3.28 19.87 22.04
C ASN A 72 4.63 19.36 21.52
N ARG A 73 4.65 18.47 20.53
CA ARG A 73 5.86 17.90 19.94
C ARG A 73 6.40 18.77 18.81
N ARG A 74 7.73 18.93 18.75
CA ARG A 74 8.41 19.52 17.59
C ARG A 74 8.59 18.45 16.53
N TYR A 75 7.99 18.64 15.35
CA TYR A 75 8.04 17.65 14.28
C TYR A 75 8.12 18.31 12.90
N LEU A 76 9.01 17.79 12.05
CA LEU A 76 9.19 18.30 10.69
C LEU A 76 7.90 18.04 9.88
N GLY A 77 7.37 19.06 9.24
CA GLY A 77 6.16 18.94 8.44
C GLY A 77 4.86 18.86 9.26
N SER A 78 4.88 19.13 10.57
CA SER A 78 3.64 19.14 11.39
C SER A 78 2.56 20.03 10.80
N LYS A 79 1.35 19.50 10.59
CA LYS A 79 0.19 20.19 10.03
C LYS A 79 -0.62 21.00 11.03
N GLN A 80 -0.08 21.23 12.25
CA GLN A 80 -0.79 21.97 13.32
C GLN A 80 -1.34 23.33 12.85
N LYS A 81 -0.61 24.04 11.98
CA LYS A 81 -1.02 25.33 11.41
C LYS A 81 -2.01 25.20 10.24
N MET A 82 -2.24 24.00 9.75
CA MET A 82 -3.08 23.72 8.60
C MET A 82 -4.44 23.15 8.98
N LEU A 83 -4.69 22.87 10.26
CA LEU A 83 -5.86 22.14 10.72
C LEU A 83 -7.17 22.81 10.30
N ASP A 84 -7.28 24.13 10.44
CA ASP A 84 -8.49 24.88 10.06
C ASP A 84 -8.71 24.83 8.52
N PHE A 85 -7.64 24.92 7.75
CA PHE A 85 -7.71 24.80 6.29
C PHE A 85 -8.12 23.40 5.84
N ILE A 86 -7.55 22.36 6.47
CA ILE A 86 -7.92 20.97 6.24
C ILE A 86 -9.41 20.74 6.58
N LEU A 87 -9.82 21.17 7.77
CA LEU A 87 -11.20 21.00 8.21
C LEU A 87 -12.19 21.72 7.29
N LYS A 88 -11.90 22.98 6.94
CA LYS A 88 -12.72 23.77 6.02
C LYS A 88 -12.82 23.10 4.64
N THR A 89 -11.70 22.70 4.08
CA THR A 89 -11.68 22.02 2.77
C THR A 89 -12.56 20.77 2.78
N VAL A 90 -12.45 19.94 3.81
CA VAL A 90 -13.26 18.72 3.93
C VAL A 90 -14.73 19.05 4.13
N SER A 91 -15.08 19.92 5.08
CA SER A 91 -16.49 20.23 5.42
C SER A 91 -17.26 20.88 4.28
N GLU A 92 -16.62 21.69 3.44
CA GLU A 92 -17.26 22.39 2.33
C GLU A 92 -17.34 21.58 1.03
N ASN A 93 -16.50 20.53 0.88
CA ASN A 93 -16.33 19.83 -0.41
C ASN A 93 -16.59 18.32 -0.35
N THR A 94 -16.97 17.78 0.81
CA THR A 94 -17.36 16.36 0.94
C THR A 94 -18.78 16.23 1.45
N GLY A 95 -19.41 15.08 1.18
CA GLY A 95 -20.62 14.68 1.86
C GLY A 95 -20.33 14.21 3.30
N SER A 96 -21.33 13.58 3.94
CA SER A 96 -21.12 13.01 5.29
C SER A 96 -20.00 11.98 5.30
N ILE A 97 -19.04 12.17 6.20
CA ILE A 97 -17.97 11.23 6.51
C ILE A 97 -18.08 10.81 7.98
N ASP A 98 -17.94 9.53 8.26
CA ASP A 98 -18.01 8.97 9.62
C ASP A 98 -16.65 8.41 10.05
N SER A 99 -15.75 8.15 9.11
CA SER A 99 -14.42 7.62 9.35
C SER A 99 -13.34 8.34 8.54
N VAL A 100 -12.18 8.56 9.19
CA VAL A 100 -11.00 9.20 8.58
C VAL A 100 -9.76 8.37 8.87
N ALA A 101 -8.97 8.05 7.83
CA ALA A 101 -7.68 7.40 7.96
C ALA A 101 -6.55 8.40 7.71
N ASP A 102 -5.71 8.63 8.71
CA ASP A 102 -4.44 9.38 8.61
C ASP A 102 -3.29 8.37 8.51
N ILE A 103 -2.88 8.05 7.28
CA ILE A 103 -1.97 6.92 7.02
C ILE A 103 -0.47 7.28 7.07
N PHE A 104 -0.15 8.58 7.21
CA PHE A 104 1.17 9.12 7.48
C PHE A 104 1.10 10.08 8.67
N GLY A 105 0.58 9.61 9.79
CA GLY A 105 0.07 10.40 10.90
C GLY A 105 1.08 11.36 11.55
N GLY A 106 2.39 11.09 11.50
CA GLY A 106 3.43 11.94 12.08
C GLY A 106 3.16 12.25 13.55
N THR A 107 2.72 13.48 13.85
CA THR A 107 2.34 13.86 15.22
C THR A 107 0.93 13.40 15.62
N GLY A 108 0.08 12.98 14.66
CA GLY A 108 -1.31 12.61 14.88
C GLY A 108 -2.30 13.79 14.98
N VAL A 109 -1.86 15.01 14.71
CA VAL A 109 -2.73 16.21 14.90
C VAL A 109 -3.90 16.25 13.93
N VAL A 110 -3.77 15.69 12.72
CA VAL A 110 -4.88 15.60 11.77
C VAL A 110 -5.88 14.53 12.19
N ALA A 111 -5.42 13.36 12.64
CA ALA A 111 -6.29 12.36 13.24
C ALA A 111 -7.04 12.92 14.46
N ASP A 112 -6.37 13.68 15.34
CA ASP A 112 -6.99 14.33 16.51
C ASP A 112 -8.02 15.39 16.13
N LEU A 113 -7.79 16.13 15.04
CA LEU A 113 -8.78 17.06 14.49
C LEU A 113 -10.11 16.36 14.22
N PHE A 114 -10.08 15.23 13.49
CA PHE A 114 -11.29 14.50 13.14
C PHE A 114 -11.88 13.70 14.32
N ARG A 115 -11.04 13.20 15.23
CA ARG A 115 -11.50 12.61 16.50
C ARG A 115 -12.33 13.62 17.30
N LYS A 116 -11.89 14.88 17.39
CA LYS A 116 -12.64 15.97 18.06
C LYS A 116 -13.95 16.32 17.36
N GLN A 117 -14.10 15.95 16.08
CA GLN A 117 -15.36 16.02 15.34
C GLN A 117 -16.21 14.74 15.47
N ASN A 118 -15.94 13.90 16.49
CA ASN A 118 -16.60 12.62 16.75
C ASN A 118 -16.55 11.63 15.57
N LYS A 119 -15.49 11.68 14.74
CA LYS A 119 -15.27 10.70 13.68
C LYS A 119 -14.43 9.52 14.20
N LYS A 120 -14.73 8.31 13.70
CA LYS A 120 -13.81 7.19 13.85
C LYS A 120 -12.51 7.53 13.17
N VAL A 121 -11.38 7.37 13.85
CA VAL A 121 -10.06 7.60 13.25
C VAL A 121 -9.27 6.30 13.14
N ILE A 122 -8.59 6.16 11.98
CA ILE A 122 -7.60 5.13 11.71
C ILE A 122 -6.29 5.88 11.57
N VAL A 123 -5.29 5.59 12.41
CA VAL A 123 -4.02 6.32 12.40
C VAL A 123 -2.85 5.36 12.22
N ASN A 124 -1.92 5.72 11.35
CA ASN A 124 -0.75 4.90 11.02
C ASN A 124 0.52 5.73 10.87
N ASP A 125 1.63 5.17 11.27
CA ASP A 125 2.97 5.66 10.89
C ASP A 125 3.96 4.50 10.91
N ILE A 126 5.00 4.58 10.08
CA ILE A 126 6.08 3.59 10.04
C ILE A 126 7.02 3.72 11.25
N LEU A 127 7.14 4.91 11.84
CA LEU A 127 7.98 5.16 13.01
C LEU A 127 7.29 4.67 14.28
N TYR A 128 7.99 3.84 15.04
CA TYR A 128 7.47 3.31 16.29
C TYR A 128 7.25 4.39 17.36
N SER A 129 8.08 5.43 17.40
CA SER A 129 7.92 6.58 18.32
C SER A 129 6.61 7.35 18.06
N ASN A 130 6.12 7.40 16.82
CA ASN A 130 4.82 7.96 16.47
C ASN A 130 3.69 7.02 16.89
N PHE A 131 3.83 5.72 16.61
CA PHE A 131 2.88 4.70 17.04
C PHE A 131 2.68 4.70 18.57
N VAL A 132 3.75 4.84 19.36
CA VAL A 132 3.68 5.01 20.83
C VAL A 132 2.77 6.18 21.20
N SER A 133 2.95 7.32 20.54
CA SER A 133 2.11 8.51 20.77
C SER A 133 0.64 8.24 20.37
N PHE A 134 0.40 7.52 19.27
CA PHE A 134 -0.95 7.18 18.84
C PHE A 134 -1.67 6.25 19.83
N GLN A 135 -0.96 5.28 20.40
CA GLN A 135 -1.51 4.44 21.46
C GLN A 135 -1.96 5.27 22.68
N THR A 136 -1.23 6.32 23.00
CA THR A 136 -1.62 7.26 24.07
C THR A 136 -2.90 8.01 23.74
N TRP A 137 -2.99 8.63 22.55
CA TRP A 137 -4.05 9.56 22.19
C TRP A 137 -5.31 8.89 21.64
N PHE A 138 -5.20 7.75 20.96
CA PHE A 138 -6.29 7.14 20.19
C PHE A 138 -6.70 5.75 20.64
N SER A 139 -5.97 5.08 21.54
CA SER A 139 -6.35 3.76 22.05
C SER A 139 -7.72 3.78 22.72
N ASN A 140 -8.47 2.69 22.53
CA ASN A 140 -9.80 2.50 23.13
C ASN A 140 -9.71 1.89 24.54
N GLU A 141 -8.52 1.56 25.05
CA GLU A 141 -8.35 1.02 26.40
C GLU A 141 -8.61 2.09 27.46
N ASN A 142 -9.27 1.70 28.53
CA ASN A 142 -9.45 2.55 29.71
C ASN A 142 -8.13 2.68 30.47
N VAL A 143 -7.95 3.82 31.14
CA VAL A 143 -6.73 4.18 31.87
C VAL A 143 -7.09 4.66 33.25
N ASP A 144 -6.34 4.22 34.26
CA ASP A 144 -6.31 4.88 35.56
C ASP A 144 -5.35 6.07 35.51
N ILE A 145 -5.90 7.25 35.27
CA ILE A 145 -5.11 8.49 35.08
C ILE A 145 -4.45 8.92 36.41
N HIS A 146 -4.98 8.53 37.56
CA HIS A 146 -4.38 8.82 38.87
C HIS A 146 -3.11 8.00 39.06
N LYS A 147 -3.17 6.70 38.73
CA LYS A 147 -2.04 5.79 38.71
C LYS A 147 -0.95 6.31 37.78
N VAL A 148 -1.31 6.69 36.54
CA VAL A 148 -0.34 7.26 35.57
C VAL A 148 0.30 8.52 36.13
N SER A 149 -0.49 9.44 36.75
CA SER A 149 0.04 10.67 37.35
C SER A 149 1.02 10.38 38.48
N HIS A 150 0.68 9.44 39.36
CA HIS A 150 1.55 9.03 40.46
C HIS A 150 2.87 8.46 39.96
N ILE A 151 2.81 7.53 38.98
CA ILE A 151 4.03 6.96 38.38
C ILE A 151 4.89 8.05 37.72
N ILE A 152 4.28 9.01 37.02
CA ILE A 152 5.02 10.13 36.40
C ILE A 152 5.73 10.97 37.48
N ASP A 153 5.10 11.19 38.63
CA ASP A 153 5.76 11.92 39.74
C ASP A 153 6.93 11.10 40.32
N GLU A 154 6.78 9.78 40.46
CA GLU A 154 7.91 8.91 40.86
C GLU A 154 9.03 8.92 39.84
N LEU A 155 8.71 8.83 38.53
CA LEU A 155 9.71 8.90 37.44
C LEU A 155 10.49 10.23 37.45
N ASN A 156 9.82 11.35 37.73
CA ASN A 156 10.45 12.66 37.83
C ASN A 156 11.43 12.75 38.98
N ASN A 157 11.27 11.96 40.04
CA ASN A 157 12.12 11.94 41.22
C ASN A 157 13.32 10.95 41.11
N LEU A 158 13.43 10.18 40.01
CA LEU A 158 14.52 9.26 39.83
C LEU A 158 15.87 9.98 39.69
N SER A 159 16.89 9.43 40.32
CA SER A 159 18.29 9.91 40.17
C SER A 159 18.89 9.41 38.83
N PRO A 160 19.76 10.19 38.18
CA PRO A 160 20.44 9.77 36.94
C PRO A 160 21.30 8.51 37.17
N LYS A 161 21.28 7.58 36.20
CA LYS A 161 22.14 6.39 36.17
C LYS A 161 22.83 6.28 34.82
N LYS A 162 24.05 5.74 34.78
CA LYS A 162 24.71 5.46 33.50
C LYS A 162 24.08 4.26 32.80
N GLY A 163 23.71 4.41 31.50
CA GLY A 163 23.08 3.40 30.69
C GLY A 163 23.34 3.57 29.21
N TYR A 164 22.40 3.11 28.38
CA TYR A 164 22.51 3.19 26.92
C TYR A 164 22.49 4.62 26.39
N VAL A 165 21.61 5.47 26.93
CA VAL A 165 21.43 6.86 26.47
C VAL A 165 22.60 7.70 26.86
N SER A 166 23.05 7.64 28.10
CA SER A 166 24.21 8.38 28.58
C SER A 166 25.50 7.98 27.85
N LYS A 167 25.69 6.69 27.55
CA LYS A 167 26.84 6.20 26.79
C LYS A 167 26.88 6.71 25.35
N ASN A 168 25.72 6.74 24.67
CA ASN A 168 25.69 6.99 23.23
C ASN A 168 25.29 8.42 22.87
N PHE A 169 24.48 9.12 23.68
CA PHE A 169 23.86 10.40 23.38
C PHE A 169 24.15 11.48 24.40
N GLY A 170 24.74 11.14 25.55
CA GLY A 170 25.23 12.09 26.58
C GLY A 170 26.32 12.97 26.03
N GLY A 171 26.40 14.23 26.48
CA GLY A 171 27.37 15.22 26.02
C GLY A 171 27.18 15.70 24.57
N ALA A 172 26.21 15.11 23.84
CA ALA A 172 25.93 15.44 22.45
C ALA A 172 24.46 15.89 22.25
N TYR A 173 23.52 14.94 22.29
CA TYR A 173 22.08 15.23 22.15
C TYR A 173 21.44 15.69 23.46
N PHE A 174 21.97 15.26 24.60
CA PHE A 174 21.53 15.62 25.95
C PHE A 174 22.71 15.96 26.83
N SER A 175 22.49 16.75 27.91
CA SER A 175 23.49 16.82 28.96
C SER A 175 23.72 15.44 29.57
N GLU A 176 24.88 15.20 30.15
CA GLU A 176 25.22 13.93 30.83
C GLU A 176 24.15 13.56 31.89
N GLU A 177 23.68 14.56 32.63
CA GLU A 177 22.69 14.43 33.68
C GLU A 177 21.33 14.02 33.12
N ASN A 178 20.83 14.74 32.07
CA ASN A 178 19.57 14.40 31.41
C ASN A 178 19.67 13.04 30.74
N ALA A 179 20.77 12.68 30.10
CA ALA A 179 20.97 11.39 29.48
C ALA A 179 20.90 10.25 30.52
N GLY A 180 21.54 10.41 31.67
CA GLY A 180 21.47 9.45 32.77
C GLY A 180 20.07 9.37 33.39
N LYS A 181 19.35 10.49 33.46
CA LYS A 181 17.95 10.51 33.92
C LYS A 181 17.00 9.82 32.93
N ILE A 182 17.20 10.00 31.62
CA ILE A 182 16.47 9.28 30.56
C ILE A 182 16.70 7.76 30.70
N ASP A 183 17.96 7.33 30.95
CA ASP A 183 18.26 5.92 31.20
C ASP A 183 17.46 5.35 32.39
N SER A 184 17.46 6.05 33.53
CA SER A 184 16.73 5.63 34.73
C SER A 184 15.22 5.53 34.46
N ILE A 185 14.65 6.59 33.86
CA ILE A 185 13.22 6.67 33.57
C ILE A 185 12.81 5.56 32.57
N ARG A 186 13.58 5.36 31.50
CA ARG A 186 13.25 4.38 30.46
C ARG A 186 13.30 2.94 30.97
N GLU A 187 14.27 2.60 31.82
CA GLU A 187 14.35 1.30 32.47
C GLU A 187 13.16 1.07 33.43
N GLU A 188 12.75 2.11 34.16
CA GLU A 188 11.61 2.01 35.06
C GLU A 188 10.29 1.83 34.28
N ILE A 189 10.09 2.60 33.21
CA ILE A 189 8.92 2.47 32.34
C ILE A 189 8.78 1.04 31.78
N GLU A 190 9.88 0.36 31.45
CA GLU A 190 9.84 -1.00 30.88
C GLU A 190 9.15 -2.03 31.80
N LYS A 191 9.16 -1.80 33.12
CA LYS A 191 8.49 -2.66 34.09
C LYS A 191 6.97 -2.65 33.97
N TYR A 192 6.39 -1.61 33.38
CA TYR A 192 4.94 -1.47 33.16
C TYR A 192 4.46 -2.09 31.85
N LYS A 193 5.35 -2.61 31.01
CA LYS A 193 5.05 -3.13 29.66
C LYS A 193 4.09 -4.33 29.66
N SER A 194 4.10 -5.15 30.70
CA SER A 194 3.19 -6.29 30.85
C SER A 194 1.80 -5.93 31.43
N GLY A 195 1.62 -4.68 31.83
CA GLY A 195 0.37 -4.16 32.40
C GLY A 195 -0.59 -3.63 31.33
N ASN A 196 -1.39 -2.61 31.73
CA ASN A 196 -2.26 -1.89 30.79
C ASN A 196 -1.41 -1.22 29.71
N GLN A 197 -1.67 -1.58 28.44
CA GLN A 197 -0.82 -1.14 27.32
C GLN A 197 -0.91 0.37 27.10
N ARG A 198 -2.11 0.95 27.24
CA ARG A 198 -2.28 2.38 27.07
C ARG A 198 -1.57 3.18 28.16
N GLU A 199 -1.61 2.75 29.43
CA GLU A 199 -0.86 3.36 30.53
C GLU A 199 0.65 3.33 30.24
N TYR A 200 1.18 2.17 29.82
CA TYR A 200 2.59 2.03 29.40
C TYR A 200 2.97 3.02 28.29
N PHE A 201 2.14 3.15 27.26
CA PHE A 201 2.39 4.08 26.17
C PHE A 201 2.24 5.56 26.61
N MET A 202 1.38 5.86 27.57
CA MET A 202 1.28 7.21 28.15
C MET A 202 2.57 7.61 28.86
N LEU A 203 3.17 6.71 29.66
CA LEU A 203 4.44 6.94 30.33
C LEU A 203 5.57 7.16 29.29
N LEU A 204 5.61 6.32 28.27
CA LEU A 204 6.61 6.39 27.21
C LEU A 204 6.46 7.67 26.35
N THR A 205 5.23 8.05 26.00
CA THR A 205 4.94 9.30 25.28
C THR A 205 5.38 10.51 26.12
N SER A 206 5.10 10.49 27.42
CA SER A 206 5.56 11.54 28.33
C SER A 206 7.09 11.73 28.29
N LEU A 207 7.83 10.61 28.30
CA LEU A 207 9.30 10.63 28.17
C LEU A 207 9.74 11.19 26.82
N LEU A 208 9.20 10.68 25.69
CA LEU A 208 9.60 11.13 24.35
C LEU A 208 9.36 12.62 24.13
N TYR A 209 8.25 13.16 24.63
CA TYR A 209 7.96 14.59 24.53
C TYR A 209 8.83 15.45 25.47
N ALA A 210 9.17 14.93 26.65
CA ALA A 210 10.09 15.59 27.57
C ALA A 210 11.51 15.66 26.95
N MET A 211 11.95 14.60 26.29
CA MET A 211 13.22 14.57 25.57
C MET A 211 13.30 15.64 24.48
N ASP A 212 12.26 15.84 23.69
CA ASP A 212 12.20 16.89 22.66
C ASP A 212 12.39 18.31 23.23
N LYS A 213 12.03 18.55 24.50
CA LYS A 213 12.19 19.85 25.18
C LYS A 213 13.60 20.12 25.63
N VAL A 214 14.36 19.07 25.96
CA VAL A 214 15.74 19.20 26.51
C VAL A 214 16.80 18.80 25.49
N ALA A 215 16.41 18.34 24.30
CA ALA A 215 17.35 17.93 23.26
C ALA A 215 18.17 19.11 22.72
N ASN A 216 19.49 18.94 22.68
CA ASN A 216 20.46 19.88 22.11
C ASN A 216 20.44 19.85 20.56
N THR A 217 19.25 20.08 19.96
CA THR A 217 19.03 20.01 18.52
C THR A 217 18.35 21.27 17.99
N VAL A 218 18.23 21.35 16.68
CA VAL A 218 17.49 22.42 15.97
C VAL A 218 16.09 21.99 15.54
N GLY A 219 15.50 21.00 16.23
CA GLY A 219 14.13 20.53 15.97
C GLY A 219 14.06 19.13 15.32
N HIS A 220 15.19 18.49 15.06
CA HIS A 220 15.32 17.11 14.62
C HIS A 220 16.68 16.53 15.04
N TYR A 221 16.83 15.21 15.03
CA TYR A 221 18.02 14.52 15.54
C TYR A 221 19.05 14.13 14.45
N ASP A 222 18.97 14.66 13.25
CA ASP A 222 20.02 14.45 12.22
C ASP A 222 21.37 15.00 12.64
N ALA A 223 21.37 16.06 13.47
CA ALA A 223 22.56 16.69 14.03
C ALA A 223 22.23 17.36 15.37
N TYR A 224 23.25 17.46 16.21
CA TYR A 224 23.20 18.21 17.47
C TYR A 224 24.05 19.46 17.37
N ARG A 225 23.81 20.45 18.27
CA ARG A 225 24.61 21.68 18.36
C ARG A 225 25.94 21.37 19.01
N LYS A 226 27.01 22.05 18.57
CA LYS A 226 28.37 21.85 19.10
C LYS A 226 28.53 22.20 20.59
N LYS A 227 27.68 23.10 21.11
CA LYS A 227 27.64 23.47 22.54
C LYS A 227 26.24 23.18 23.07
N ILE A 228 26.16 22.70 24.29
CA ILE A 228 24.90 22.53 25.01
C ILE A 228 24.57 23.88 25.64
N ASP A 229 23.62 24.61 25.08
CA ASP A 229 23.34 26.02 25.42
C ASP A 229 22.55 26.19 26.73
N SER A 230 21.76 25.18 27.14
CA SER A 230 21.02 25.21 28.41
C SER A 230 20.73 23.82 28.93
N CYS A 231 20.95 23.60 30.19
CA CYS A 231 20.65 22.36 30.90
C CYS A 231 19.34 22.52 31.67
N LYS A 232 18.21 22.65 30.97
CA LYS A 232 16.93 22.42 31.64
C LYS A 232 16.84 20.95 32.00
N GLU A 233 16.48 20.68 33.25
CA GLU A 233 16.23 19.32 33.70
C GLU A 233 15.03 18.70 32.92
N ILE A 234 15.18 17.44 32.55
CA ILE A 234 14.08 16.71 31.92
C ILE A 234 12.94 16.49 32.93
N TYR A 235 11.74 16.84 32.52
CA TYR A 235 10.55 16.75 33.35
C TYR A 235 9.38 16.17 32.56
N LEU A 236 8.84 15.05 33.03
CA LEU A 236 7.68 14.34 32.47
C LEU A 236 6.38 15.01 32.87
N ARG A 237 5.41 15.07 31.96
CA ARG A 237 4.08 15.60 32.19
C ARG A 237 3.03 14.55 31.85
N VAL A 238 1.90 14.59 32.56
CA VAL A 238 0.80 13.67 32.32
C VAL A 238 0.16 13.99 30.96
N PRO A 239 0.06 13.02 30.04
CA PRO A 239 -0.67 13.21 28.79
C PRO A 239 -2.16 13.46 29.03
N GLU A 240 -2.75 14.35 28.23
CA GLU A 240 -4.21 14.57 28.24
C GLU A 240 -4.94 13.25 27.92
N TYR A 241 -5.85 12.85 28.77
CA TYR A 241 -6.63 11.63 28.60
C TYR A 241 -7.95 11.93 27.89
N ASN A 242 -8.29 11.11 26.93
CA ASN A 242 -9.59 11.14 26.25
C ASN A 242 -10.13 9.71 26.15
N GLU A 243 -11.38 9.53 26.41
CA GLU A 243 -12.08 8.29 26.11
C GLU A 243 -12.26 8.18 24.59
N ASN A 244 -11.94 7.03 24.05
CA ASN A 244 -12.09 6.76 22.64
C ASN A 244 -12.92 5.49 22.43
N LYS A 245 -13.61 5.43 21.29
CA LYS A 245 -14.38 4.26 20.89
C LYS A 245 -14.12 4.01 19.41
N GLN A 246 -13.86 2.76 19.03
CA GLN A 246 -13.73 2.31 17.64
C GLN A 246 -12.54 2.85 16.80
N ASN A 247 -11.59 3.55 17.40
CA ASN A 247 -10.38 3.94 16.69
C ASN A 247 -9.49 2.73 16.37
N GLU A 248 -8.69 2.85 15.32
CA GLU A 248 -7.71 1.82 14.91
C GLU A 248 -6.33 2.46 14.80
N ILE A 249 -5.30 1.75 15.28
CA ILE A 249 -3.94 2.26 15.37
C ILE A 249 -2.99 1.24 14.75
N TYR A 250 -2.17 1.69 13.80
CA TYR A 250 -1.25 0.81 13.07
C TYR A 250 0.18 1.34 13.09
N ASN A 251 1.14 0.40 12.97
CA ASN A 251 2.55 0.67 12.72
C ASN A 251 2.99 -0.17 11.53
N LYS A 252 2.54 0.23 10.35
CA LYS A 252 2.72 -0.52 9.10
C LYS A 252 3.19 0.39 7.97
N ASP A 253 3.76 -0.21 6.95
CA ASP A 253 3.94 0.44 5.66
C ASP A 253 2.58 0.87 5.09
N ALA A 254 2.43 2.14 4.70
CA ALA A 254 1.16 2.72 4.25
C ALA A 254 0.61 2.04 3.00
N ASN A 255 1.47 1.66 2.05
CA ASN A 255 1.07 0.97 0.81
C ASN A 255 0.53 -0.44 1.07
N LYS A 256 0.96 -1.08 2.17
CA LYS A 256 0.39 -2.36 2.61
C LYS A 256 -0.92 -2.15 3.35
N LEU A 257 -0.96 -1.17 4.25
CA LEU A 257 -2.11 -0.91 5.11
C LEU A 257 -3.37 -0.54 4.31
N VAL A 258 -3.27 0.31 3.28
CA VAL A 258 -4.44 0.76 2.50
C VAL A 258 -5.19 -0.36 1.78
N LYS A 259 -4.56 -1.53 1.63
CA LYS A 259 -5.17 -2.73 1.06
C LYS A 259 -6.05 -3.48 2.07
N GLU A 260 -5.88 -3.19 3.36
CA GLU A 260 -6.52 -3.90 4.48
C GLU A 260 -7.65 -3.08 5.13
N ILE A 261 -7.65 -1.75 4.96
CA ILE A 261 -8.58 -0.83 5.63
C ILE A 261 -9.60 -0.19 4.68
N TYR A 262 -10.69 0.30 5.27
CA TYR A 262 -11.65 1.22 4.65
C TYR A 262 -11.85 2.44 5.55
N ALA A 263 -11.90 3.63 4.95
CA ALA A 263 -12.36 4.86 5.60
C ALA A 263 -13.13 5.72 4.60
N ASP A 264 -14.06 6.56 5.06
CA ASP A 264 -14.76 7.49 4.17
C ASP A 264 -13.80 8.50 3.54
N LEU A 265 -12.84 9.00 4.33
CA LEU A 265 -11.77 9.90 3.89
C LEU A 265 -10.40 9.31 4.26
N VAL A 266 -9.49 9.21 3.29
CA VAL A 266 -8.08 8.91 3.54
C VAL A 266 -7.26 10.19 3.37
N TYR A 267 -6.61 10.62 4.45
CA TYR A 267 -5.67 11.74 4.47
C TYR A 267 -4.24 11.25 4.25
N ILE A 268 -3.51 11.94 3.39
CA ILE A 268 -2.16 11.57 2.95
C ILE A 268 -1.23 12.78 3.05
N ASP A 269 -0.18 12.64 3.85
CA ASP A 269 0.91 13.61 3.99
C ASP A 269 2.25 12.87 3.91
N THR A 270 2.59 12.42 2.69
CA THR A 270 3.83 11.67 2.45
C THR A 270 5.08 12.52 2.72
N PRO A 271 6.22 11.91 3.08
CA PRO A 271 7.51 12.59 2.97
C PRO A 271 7.73 13.09 1.54
N TYR A 272 7.92 14.40 1.35
CA TYR A 272 8.01 15.01 0.01
C TYR A 272 9.42 15.42 -0.43
N ASN A 273 10.42 15.29 0.44
CA ASN A 273 11.81 15.61 0.12
C ASN A 273 12.76 14.44 0.40
N SER A 274 14.05 14.62 0.12
CA SER A 274 15.06 13.56 0.31
C SER A 274 15.46 13.30 1.76
N ARG A 275 14.84 13.98 2.75
CA ARG A 275 15.17 13.79 4.16
C ARG A 275 14.36 12.63 4.73
N GLY A 276 15.02 11.53 5.02
CA GLY A 276 14.40 10.36 5.66
C GLY A 276 14.07 10.63 7.13
N TYR A 277 12.82 10.40 7.53
CA TYR A 277 12.36 10.57 8.91
C TYR A 277 13.02 9.57 9.86
N GLU A 278 13.39 8.38 9.40
CA GLU A 278 14.16 7.38 10.12
C GLU A 278 15.55 7.91 10.56
N ASN A 279 16.09 8.86 9.80
CA ASN A 279 17.32 9.56 10.16
C ASN A 279 17.06 10.76 11.07
N ALA A 280 16.00 11.51 10.82
CA ALA A 280 15.66 12.71 11.57
C ALA A 280 15.22 12.43 13.01
N TYR A 281 14.70 11.23 13.30
CA TYR A 281 14.16 10.85 14.62
C TYR A 281 14.77 9.58 15.20
N HIS A 282 15.96 9.17 14.73
CA HIS A 282 16.62 7.92 15.14
C HIS A 282 16.86 7.78 16.65
N VAL A 283 17.12 8.87 17.37
CA VAL A 283 17.30 8.84 18.83
C VAL A 283 15.97 8.48 19.51
N LEU A 284 14.87 9.11 19.10
CA LEU A 284 13.54 8.80 19.65
C LEU A 284 13.13 7.36 19.33
N GLU A 285 13.41 6.88 18.12
CA GLU A 285 13.15 5.49 17.72
C GLU A 285 13.91 4.49 18.61
N ASN A 286 15.21 4.71 18.82
CA ASN A 286 16.04 3.84 19.66
C ASN A 286 15.51 3.76 21.10
N ILE A 287 15.03 4.90 21.64
CA ILE A 287 14.50 4.96 23.00
C ILE A 287 13.09 4.41 23.09
N ALA A 288 12.26 4.64 22.09
CA ALA A 288 10.92 4.09 22.04
C ALA A 288 10.94 2.55 21.96
N GLU A 289 11.71 2.00 21.02
CA GLU A 289 11.82 0.53 20.83
C GLU A 289 12.61 -0.17 21.95
N TRP A 290 13.56 0.53 22.55
CA TRP A 290 14.45 0.05 23.62
C TRP A 290 15.24 -1.23 23.30
N LYS A 291 15.51 -1.45 22.00
CA LYS A 291 16.36 -2.58 21.53
C LYS A 291 17.85 -2.36 21.78
N LYS A 292 18.23 -1.14 22.16
CA LYS A 292 19.61 -0.70 22.45
C LYS A 292 20.58 -1.07 21.32
N PRO A 293 20.30 -0.72 20.05
CA PRO A 293 21.14 -1.10 18.92
C PRO A 293 22.52 -0.42 19.00
N ASP A 294 23.51 -1.03 18.38
CA ASP A 294 24.78 -0.37 18.12
C ASP A 294 24.60 0.86 17.23
N VAL A 295 25.32 1.91 17.53
CA VAL A 295 25.23 3.18 16.81
C VAL A 295 26.59 3.58 16.21
N GLU A 296 26.56 4.22 15.05
CA GLU A 296 27.72 4.60 14.26
C GLU A 296 27.68 6.06 13.80
N GLY A 297 28.86 6.55 13.40
CA GLY A 297 29.04 7.89 12.85
C GLY A 297 28.86 9.01 13.86
N VAL A 298 29.09 10.28 13.43
CA VAL A 298 29.00 11.48 14.28
C VAL A 298 27.60 11.65 14.86
N ALA A 299 26.55 11.37 14.08
CA ALA A 299 25.16 11.50 14.51
C ALA A 299 24.65 10.29 15.32
N LYS A 300 25.50 9.30 15.62
CA LYS A 300 25.13 8.12 16.45
C LYS A 300 23.87 7.42 15.96
N LYS A 301 23.81 7.10 14.66
CA LYS A 301 22.67 6.42 14.04
C LYS A 301 22.79 4.90 14.19
N ALA A 302 21.67 4.21 14.37
CA ALA A 302 21.65 2.75 14.44
C ALA A 302 22.14 2.12 13.12
N VAL A 303 22.90 1.03 13.21
CA VAL A 303 23.51 0.35 12.06
C VAL A 303 22.43 -0.19 11.11
N ASN A 304 21.34 -0.77 11.61
CA ASN A 304 20.28 -1.45 10.83
C ASN A 304 19.03 -0.57 10.58
N ARG A 305 19.19 0.76 10.44
CA ARG A 305 18.08 1.71 10.28
C ARG A 305 17.35 1.66 8.92
N SER A 306 17.94 1.03 7.91
CA SER A 306 17.42 1.03 6.52
C SER A 306 16.04 0.39 6.35
N GLU A 307 15.63 -0.47 7.27
CA GLU A 307 14.32 -1.15 7.24
C GLU A 307 13.12 -0.20 7.35
N LYS A 308 13.32 0.99 7.94
CA LYS A 308 12.31 2.05 8.08
C LYS A 308 12.42 3.15 7.01
N GLY A 309 13.24 2.95 6.00
CA GLY A 309 13.45 3.90 4.91
C GLY A 309 12.23 3.97 3.97
N SER A 310 11.76 5.19 3.67
CA SER A 310 10.60 5.42 2.81
C SER A 310 11.00 5.55 1.34
N ASP A 311 10.26 4.91 0.43
CA ASP A 311 10.41 5.08 -1.02
C ASP A 311 9.95 6.48 -1.49
N TYR A 312 9.13 7.17 -0.71
CA TYR A 312 8.71 8.55 -0.97
C TYR A 312 9.84 9.59 -0.90
N THR A 313 10.98 9.25 -0.27
CA THR A 313 12.18 10.10 -0.24
C THR A 313 13.16 9.82 -1.38
N LYS A 314 12.88 8.86 -2.24
CA LYS A 314 13.72 8.38 -3.35
C LYS A 314 13.13 8.75 -4.71
N SER A 315 13.84 8.43 -5.79
CA SER A 315 13.35 8.60 -7.18
C SER A 315 12.12 7.74 -7.53
N LYS A 316 11.81 6.73 -6.72
CA LYS A 316 10.62 5.87 -6.87
C LYS A 316 9.35 6.47 -6.27
N ALA A 317 9.39 7.68 -5.72
CA ALA A 317 8.25 8.31 -5.05
C ALA A 317 6.97 8.36 -5.92
N PRO A 318 7.02 8.74 -7.23
CA PRO A 318 5.81 8.74 -8.05
C PRO A 318 5.18 7.35 -8.19
N GLN A 319 5.99 6.30 -8.37
CA GLN A 319 5.49 4.92 -8.49
C GLN A 319 4.90 4.40 -7.17
N ALA A 320 5.54 4.72 -6.03
CA ALA A 320 5.04 4.36 -4.71
C ALA A 320 3.71 5.09 -4.42
N PHE A 321 3.60 6.36 -4.81
CA PHE A 321 2.39 7.16 -4.67
C PHE A 321 1.26 6.62 -5.55
N GLU A 322 1.56 6.25 -6.81
CA GLU A 322 0.57 5.64 -7.70
C GLU A 322 0.05 4.31 -7.14
N ASP A 323 0.94 3.41 -6.67
CA ASP A 323 0.50 2.15 -6.03
C ASP A 323 -0.37 2.43 -4.80
N LEU A 324 -0.03 3.43 -3.98
CA LEU A 324 -0.83 3.83 -2.83
C LEU A 324 -2.24 4.25 -3.27
N ILE A 325 -2.34 5.24 -4.16
CA ILE A 325 -3.61 5.84 -4.61
C ILE A 325 -4.53 4.81 -5.26
N LEU A 326 -3.97 3.93 -6.09
CA LEU A 326 -4.75 2.90 -6.79
C LEU A 326 -5.32 1.82 -5.85
N ASN A 327 -4.71 1.61 -4.67
CA ASN A 327 -5.15 0.58 -3.72
C ASN A 327 -6.00 1.13 -2.55
N ILE A 328 -6.18 2.44 -2.42
CA ILE A 328 -7.03 3.03 -1.37
C ILE A 328 -8.50 2.63 -1.57
N ASN A 329 -9.15 2.22 -0.48
CA ASN A 329 -10.57 1.96 -0.43
C ASN A 329 -11.26 3.05 0.42
N ALA A 330 -11.81 4.07 -0.26
CA ALA A 330 -12.41 5.24 0.37
C ALA A 330 -13.46 5.90 -0.54
N LYS A 331 -14.22 6.87 -0.02
CA LYS A 331 -15.06 7.79 -0.81
C LYS A 331 -14.24 9.00 -1.29
N TYR A 332 -13.32 9.46 -0.43
CA TYR A 332 -12.50 10.65 -0.66
C TYR A 332 -11.04 10.38 -0.34
N ILE A 333 -10.14 10.98 -1.12
CA ILE A 333 -8.70 11.04 -0.82
C ILE A 333 -8.32 12.52 -0.71
N LEU A 334 -7.67 12.91 0.38
CA LEU A 334 -7.13 14.25 0.59
C LEU A 334 -5.62 14.17 0.72
N VAL A 335 -4.90 14.70 -0.25
CA VAL A 335 -3.44 14.75 -0.24
C VAL A 335 -2.97 16.14 0.13
N SER A 336 -2.13 16.23 1.16
CA SER A 336 -1.40 17.46 1.50
C SER A 336 -0.01 17.40 0.88
N TYR A 337 0.35 18.44 0.12
CA TYR A 337 1.66 18.54 -0.52
C TYR A 337 2.06 20.00 -0.73
N ASN A 338 3.34 20.27 -1.00
CA ASN A 338 3.79 21.64 -1.23
C ASN A 338 4.16 21.90 -2.70
N ASN A 339 4.32 23.18 -3.04
CA ASN A 339 4.67 23.60 -4.40
C ASN A 339 6.19 23.69 -4.66
N MET A 340 7.01 22.98 -3.86
CA MET A 340 8.48 23.12 -3.87
C MET A 340 9.21 22.25 -4.90
N ASN A 341 8.53 21.67 -5.87
CA ASN A 341 9.19 20.95 -6.95
C ASN A 341 10.07 21.89 -7.76
N LYS A 342 11.37 21.60 -7.84
CA LYS A 342 12.40 22.40 -8.54
C LYS A 342 12.60 23.84 -8.03
N LYS A 343 12.04 24.19 -6.87
CA LYS A 343 12.14 25.53 -6.25
C LYS A 343 13.03 25.54 -5.03
N GLY A 344 14.26 25.22 -5.08
CA GLY A 344 15.16 25.20 -3.92
C GLY A 344 16.41 24.39 -4.20
N ASN A 345 17.15 24.01 -3.15
CA ASN A 345 18.27 23.11 -3.34
C ASN A 345 17.76 21.66 -3.52
N SER A 346 18.58 20.81 -4.11
CA SER A 346 18.21 19.42 -4.43
C SER A 346 17.70 18.59 -3.24
N ARG A 347 18.04 18.98 -1.99
CA ARG A 347 17.63 18.28 -0.76
C ARG A 347 16.22 18.68 -0.28
N SER A 348 15.77 19.88 -0.62
CA SER A 348 14.44 20.40 -0.23
C SER A 348 13.41 20.30 -1.35
N ASN A 349 13.79 19.89 -2.55
CA ASN A 349 12.85 19.73 -3.67
C ASN A 349 11.90 18.57 -3.40
N ALA A 350 10.63 18.79 -3.70
CA ALA A 350 9.61 17.75 -3.71
C ALA A 350 9.96 16.67 -4.74
N LYS A 351 9.66 15.42 -4.43
CA LYS A 351 9.98 14.24 -5.25
C LYS A 351 8.93 13.93 -6.29
N ILE A 352 7.69 14.40 -6.07
CA ILE A 352 6.56 14.24 -6.98
C ILE A 352 6.13 15.63 -7.42
N SER A 353 5.90 15.85 -8.69
CA SER A 353 5.39 17.13 -9.19
C SER A 353 3.88 17.29 -8.93
N ASN A 354 3.39 18.52 -8.95
CA ASN A 354 1.97 18.79 -8.78
C ASN A 354 1.14 18.17 -9.93
N GLU A 355 1.70 18.17 -11.14
CA GLU A 355 1.13 17.56 -12.33
C GLU A 355 1.00 16.04 -12.18
N GLU A 356 2.06 15.37 -11.68
CA GLU A 356 2.03 13.92 -11.41
C GLU A 356 1.01 13.57 -10.32
N ILE A 357 0.87 14.37 -9.26
CA ILE A 357 -0.15 14.15 -8.22
C ILE A 357 -1.56 14.22 -8.82
N ILE A 358 -1.84 15.26 -9.64
CA ILE A 358 -3.15 15.41 -10.29
C ILE A 358 -3.41 14.27 -11.26
N GLU A 359 -2.42 13.88 -12.09
CA GLU A 359 -2.55 12.78 -13.03
C GLU A 359 -2.89 11.47 -12.31
N ILE A 360 -2.13 11.14 -11.25
CA ILE A 360 -2.33 9.90 -10.48
C ILE A 360 -3.70 9.88 -9.80
N LEU A 361 -4.09 10.98 -9.15
CA LEU A 361 -5.41 11.09 -8.48
C LEU A 361 -6.57 11.03 -9.47
N SER A 362 -6.40 11.61 -10.68
CA SER A 362 -7.42 11.62 -11.74
C SER A 362 -7.76 10.20 -12.24
N LYS A 363 -6.87 9.23 -12.05
CA LYS A 363 -7.14 7.80 -12.31
C LYS A 363 -8.22 7.22 -11.39
N ARG A 364 -8.53 7.90 -10.27
CA ARG A 364 -9.52 7.46 -9.27
C ARG A 364 -10.80 8.27 -9.27
N GLY A 365 -10.77 9.52 -9.71
CA GLY A 365 -11.96 10.35 -9.68
C GLY A 365 -11.72 11.81 -10.05
N LYS A 366 -12.68 12.67 -9.66
CA LYS A 366 -12.58 14.11 -9.87
C LYS A 366 -11.65 14.74 -8.86
N VAL A 367 -10.65 15.49 -9.31
CA VAL A 367 -9.66 16.18 -8.47
C VAL A 367 -9.97 17.66 -8.38
N GLN A 368 -9.93 18.20 -7.17
CA GLN A 368 -10.00 19.64 -6.87
C GLN A 368 -8.74 20.02 -6.09
N VAL A 369 -8.16 21.18 -6.40
CA VAL A 369 -6.93 21.67 -5.77
C VAL A 369 -7.24 22.94 -5.00
N PHE A 370 -6.84 22.98 -3.73
CA PHE A 370 -6.99 24.11 -2.83
C PHE A 370 -5.60 24.57 -2.39
N GLU A 371 -5.36 25.87 -2.27
CA GLU A 371 -4.07 26.41 -1.87
C GLU A 371 -4.19 27.39 -0.71
N THR A 372 -3.15 27.43 0.11
CA THR A 372 -3.01 28.47 1.16
C THR A 372 -1.55 28.89 1.27
N ASP A 373 -1.34 30.15 1.66
CA ASP A 373 0.02 30.64 1.94
C ASP A 373 0.57 30.00 3.20
N PHE A 374 1.77 29.49 3.13
CA PHE A 374 2.42 28.82 4.24
C PHE A 374 3.82 29.38 4.50
N SER A 375 4.06 29.83 5.74
CA SER A 375 5.39 30.23 6.18
C SER A 375 6.11 29.05 6.82
N PRO A 376 7.08 28.41 6.13
CA PRO A 376 7.80 27.25 6.67
C PRO A 376 8.65 27.69 7.87
N PHE A 377 8.83 26.76 8.81
CA PHE A 377 9.81 26.92 9.87
C PHE A 377 11.22 26.82 9.26
N THR A 378 11.89 27.96 9.07
CA THR A 378 13.27 28.02 8.58
C THR A 378 14.23 28.32 9.72
N THR A 379 15.28 27.51 9.86
CA THR A 379 16.39 27.72 10.81
C THR A 379 17.46 28.68 10.28
N GLY A 380 17.24 29.34 9.13
CA GLY A 380 18.19 30.23 8.46
C GLY A 380 17.54 31.50 7.86
N LYS A 381 18.38 32.45 7.44
CA LYS A 381 17.99 33.77 6.90
C LYS A 381 17.33 33.73 5.48
N SER A 382 17.10 32.57 4.90
CA SER A 382 16.52 32.46 3.56
C SER A 382 14.99 32.53 3.63
N LYS A 383 14.41 33.63 3.16
CA LYS A 383 12.98 33.70 2.82
C LYS A 383 12.80 32.99 1.48
N ILE A 384 11.92 31.97 1.45
CA ILE A 384 11.46 31.37 0.20
C ILE A 384 10.19 32.11 -0.19
N GLU A 385 10.24 32.85 -1.30
CA GLU A 385 9.08 33.55 -1.85
C GLU A 385 8.11 32.55 -2.49
N ASN A 386 6.79 32.80 -2.32
CA ASN A 386 5.71 31.99 -2.88
C ASN A 386 5.71 30.51 -2.46
N HIS A 387 6.03 30.22 -1.21
CA HIS A 387 5.83 28.88 -0.65
C HIS A 387 4.35 28.69 -0.30
N LYS A 388 3.69 27.72 -0.95
CA LYS A 388 2.30 27.37 -0.72
C LYS A 388 2.18 25.92 -0.32
N GLU A 389 1.26 25.63 0.59
CA GLU A 389 0.76 24.29 0.84
C GLU A 389 -0.51 24.07 0.04
N LEU A 390 -0.62 22.89 -0.56
CA LEU A 390 -1.69 22.50 -1.46
C LEU A 390 -2.44 21.31 -0.86
N LEU A 391 -3.76 21.34 -0.99
CA LEU A 391 -4.62 20.20 -0.69
C LEU A 391 -5.28 19.73 -2.00
N TYR A 392 -5.07 18.46 -2.33
CA TYR A 392 -5.68 17.80 -3.47
C TYR A 392 -6.80 16.89 -2.97
N LEU A 393 -8.04 17.26 -3.20
CA LEU A 393 -9.20 16.46 -2.87
C LEU A 393 -9.63 15.67 -4.10
N CYS A 394 -9.51 14.35 -4.03
CA CYS A 394 -10.07 13.45 -5.02
C CYS A 394 -11.38 12.86 -4.51
N ILE A 395 -12.47 13.16 -5.23
CA ILE A 395 -13.78 12.52 -5.04
C ILE A 395 -13.76 11.25 -5.89
N ILE A 396 -13.68 10.11 -5.22
CA ILE A 396 -13.58 8.82 -5.91
C ILE A 396 -14.91 8.53 -6.63
N SER A 397 -14.84 8.37 -7.94
CA SER A 397 -16.01 7.99 -8.72
C SER A 397 -16.38 6.54 -8.43
N PRO A 398 -17.62 6.21 -8.07
CA PRO A 398 -18.04 4.83 -7.80
C PRO A 398 -17.80 3.87 -8.97
N GLU A 399 -17.71 4.40 -10.18
CA GLU A 399 -17.56 3.64 -11.43
C GLU A 399 -16.13 3.44 -11.92
N LYS A 400 -15.12 4.08 -11.30
CA LYS A 400 -13.71 3.88 -11.66
C LYS A 400 -12.89 3.17 -10.58
N LYS A 401 -13.37 2.07 -10.05
CA LYS A 401 -12.45 0.95 -9.76
C LYS A 401 -12.02 0.45 -11.13
N GLU A 402 -10.85 0.83 -11.64
CA GLU A 402 -10.23 0.05 -12.71
C GLU A 402 -10.22 -1.39 -12.19
N LYS A 403 -11.08 -2.20 -12.79
CA LYS A 403 -11.16 -3.63 -12.46
C LYS A 403 -9.77 -4.16 -12.76
N LYS A 404 -9.01 -4.48 -11.72
CA LYS A 404 -7.61 -4.90 -11.84
C LYS A 404 -7.55 -6.07 -12.81
N LEU A 405 -7.09 -5.80 -14.03
CA LEU A 405 -7.02 -6.81 -15.08
C LEU A 405 -6.01 -7.90 -14.69
N ILE A 406 -6.41 -9.13 -14.88
CA ILE A 406 -5.63 -10.33 -14.56
C ILE A 406 -4.70 -10.63 -15.75
N ARG A 407 -3.41 -10.70 -15.48
CA ARG A 407 -2.42 -11.14 -16.49
C ARG A 407 -2.41 -12.66 -16.55
N SER A 408 -2.21 -13.21 -17.76
CA SER A 408 -1.98 -14.65 -17.91
C SER A 408 -0.80 -15.13 -17.04
N ALA A 409 -0.91 -16.36 -16.52
CA ALA A 409 0.21 -17.07 -15.90
C ALA A 409 1.33 -17.36 -16.90
N LEU A 410 0.99 -17.51 -18.18
CA LEU A 410 1.92 -17.76 -19.28
C LEU A 410 2.23 -16.47 -20.05
N ASN A 411 3.46 -16.35 -20.52
CA ASN A 411 3.86 -15.25 -21.40
C ASN A 411 3.54 -15.64 -22.85
N TYR A 412 2.24 -15.71 -23.18
CA TYR A 412 1.78 -16.18 -24.49
C TYR A 412 1.99 -15.11 -25.57
N THR A 413 2.59 -15.51 -26.71
CA THR A 413 2.81 -14.60 -27.84
C THR A 413 1.45 -14.17 -28.42
N GLY A 414 1.27 -12.88 -28.70
CA GLY A 414 -0.01 -12.33 -29.16
C GLY A 414 -1.04 -12.08 -28.05
N GLY A 415 -0.66 -12.23 -26.78
CA GLY A 415 -1.58 -12.05 -25.65
C GLY A 415 -2.23 -10.67 -25.59
N LYS A 416 -3.57 -10.62 -25.45
CA LYS A 416 -4.41 -9.42 -25.55
C LYS A 416 -4.47 -8.53 -24.32
N TYR A 417 -3.61 -8.76 -23.30
CA TYR A 417 -3.67 -8.00 -22.04
C TYR A 417 -3.65 -6.47 -22.25
N LYS A 418 -2.77 -5.98 -23.13
CA LYS A 418 -2.65 -4.54 -23.42
C LYS A 418 -3.84 -3.98 -24.21
N LEU A 419 -4.53 -4.82 -24.98
CA LEU A 419 -5.70 -4.45 -25.75
C LEU A 419 -7.01 -4.57 -24.97
N LEU A 420 -7.04 -5.26 -23.82
CA LEU A 420 -8.25 -5.41 -23.03
C LEU A 420 -8.99 -4.10 -22.73
N PRO A 421 -8.32 -2.97 -22.40
CA PRO A 421 -9.02 -1.70 -22.20
C PRO A 421 -9.81 -1.21 -23.40
N GLN A 422 -9.39 -1.57 -24.62
CA GLN A 422 -10.10 -1.24 -25.86
C GLN A 422 -11.12 -2.33 -26.25
N LEU A 423 -10.80 -3.61 -26.02
CA LEU A 423 -11.67 -4.74 -26.38
C LEU A 423 -12.93 -4.83 -25.49
N LEU A 424 -12.76 -4.69 -24.17
CA LEU A 424 -13.85 -4.91 -23.20
C LEU A 424 -15.04 -3.96 -23.39
N PRO A 425 -14.87 -2.67 -23.71
CA PRO A 425 -15.98 -1.77 -24.01
C PRO A 425 -16.73 -2.12 -25.29
N LEU A 426 -16.06 -2.80 -26.24
CA LEU A 426 -16.63 -3.23 -27.51
C LEU A 426 -17.37 -4.58 -27.42
N PHE A 427 -17.30 -5.29 -26.29
CA PHE A 427 -18.00 -6.57 -26.10
C PHE A 427 -19.47 -6.34 -25.76
N PRO A 428 -20.38 -7.32 -26.06
CA PRO A 428 -21.80 -7.17 -25.81
C PRO A 428 -22.08 -7.04 -24.30
N GLU A 429 -23.03 -6.16 -23.94
CA GLU A 429 -23.39 -5.91 -22.53
C GLU A 429 -24.05 -7.12 -21.86
N SER A 430 -24.83 -7.86 -22.61
CA SER A 430 -25.52 -9.06 -22.14
C SER A 430 -25.34 -10.20 -23.10
N TYR A 431 -25.05 -11.37 -22.56
CA TYR A 431 -24.94 -12.62 -23.28
C TYR A 431 -25.19 -13.79 -22.31
N ASN A 432 -25.45 -14.98 -22.81
CA ASN A 432 -25.69 -16.16 -21.99
C ASN A 432 -24.38 -16.77 -21.49
N ASN A 433 -23.61 -17.42 -22.34
CA ASN A 433 -22.31 -18.00 -22.05
C ASN A 433 -21.23 -17.32 -22.90
N PHE A 434 -19.98 -17.50 -22.52
CA PHE A 434 -18.82 -16.98 -23.23
C PHE A 434 -17.95 -18.13 -23.75
N ILE A 435 -17.46 -18.01 -24.97
CA ILE A 435 -16.61 -19.00 -25.61
C ILE A 435 -15.40 -18.32 -26.22
N ASP A 436 -14.22 -18.64 -25.72
CA ASP A 436 -12.93 -18.21 -26.25
C ASP A 436 -12.36 -19.33 -27.13
N LEU A 437 -12.44 -19.16 -28.44
CA LEU A 437 -12.11 -20.23 -29.43
C LEU A 437 -10.61 -20.49 -29.54
N PHE A 438 -9.79 -19.48 -29.33
CA PHE A 438 -8.32 -19.50 -29.47
C PHE A 438 -7.72 -18.83 -28.23
N SER A 439 -7.95 -19.44 -27.08
CA SER A 439 -7.73 -18.76 -25.79
C SER A 439 -6.26 -18.42 -25.50
N GLY A 440 -5.30 -19.16 -26.08
CA GLY A 440 -3.89 -18.94 -25.87
C GLY A 440 -3.53 -18.75 -24.38
N GLY A 441 -3.23 -17.50 -23.99
CA GLY A 441 -2.98 -17.11 -22.61
C GLY A 441 -4.21 -17.04 -21.70
N ALA A 442 -5.41 -17.37 -22.18
CA ALA A 442 -6.71 -17.27 -21.51
C ALA A 442 -7.02 -15.88 -20.89
N THR A 443 -6.35 -14.84 -21.39
CA THR A 443 -6.43 -13.50 -20.82
C THR A 443 -7.81 -12.87 -20.98
N VAL A 444 -8.46 -13.07 -22.14
CA VAL A 444 -9.79 -12.51 -22.42
C VAL A 444 -10.84 -13.19 -21.56
N ALA A 445 -10.89 -14.53 -21.55
CA ALA A 445 -11.85 -15.31 -20.78
C ALA A 445 -11.80 -15.02 -19.28
N VAL A 446 -10.60 -15.05 -18.69
CA VAL A 446 -10.41 -14.81 -17.24
C VAL A 446 -10.80 -13.39 -16.85
N ASN A 447 -10.47 -12.38 -17.67
CA ASN A 447 -10.83 -11.00 -17.38
C ASN A 447 -12.33 -10.74 -17.56
N LEU A 448 -12.95 -11.31 -18.60
CA LEU A 448 -14.38 -11.16 -18.83
C LEU A 448 -15.19 -11.77 -17.68
N ALA A 449 -14.80 -12.96 -17.19
CA ALA A 449 -15.41 -13.59 -16.03
C ALA A 449 -15.24 -12.74 -14.76
N ASN A 450 -14.01 -12.21 -14.50
CA ASN A 450 -13.71 -11.35 -13.36
C ASN A 450 -14.48 -10.02 -13.39
N ILE A 451 -14.77 -9.50 -14.58
CA ILE A 451 -15.53 -8.26 -14.77
C ILE A 451 -17.01 -8.48 -14.52
N ASN A 452 -17.59 -9.52 -15.09
CA ASN A 452 -19.02 -9.82 -15.00
C ASN A 452 -19.42 -10.40 -13.64
N LYS A 453 -18.47 -11.02 -12.93
CA LYS A 453 -18.69 -11.66 -11.61
C LYS A 453 -19.86 -12.65 -11.55
N SER A 454 -20.33 -13.14 -12.69
CA SER A 454 -21.41 -14.11 -12.75
C SER A 454 -20.89 -15.54 -12.61
N LYS A 455 -21.31 -16.21 -11.53
CA LYS A 455 -21.03 -17.65 -11.32
C LYS A 455 -22.02 -18.55 -12.08
N MET A 456 -23.09 -18.01 -12.60
CA MET A 456 -24.12 -18.76 -13.34
C MET A 456 -23.75 -18.94 -14.80
N LYS A 457 -22.98 -18.04 -15.39
CA LYS A 457 -22.51 -18.14 -16.77
C LYS A 457 -21.38 -19.15 -16.89
N LYS A 458 -21.36 -19.90 -18.01
CA LYS A 458 -20.23 -20.74 -18.40
C LYS A 458 -19.25 -19.91 -19.22
N TYR A 459 -17.96 -20.05 -18.89
CA TYR A 459 -16.85 -19.47 -19.63
C TYR A 459 -16.04 -20.62 -20.24
N ILE A 460 -16.14 -20.82 -21.54
CA ILE A 460 -15.45 -21.92 -22.25
C ILE A 460 -14.09 -21.38 -22.73
N ILE A 461 -13.02 -21.99 -22.24
CA ILE A 461 -11.64 -21.77 -22.70
C ILE A 461 -11.30 -22.92 -23.64
N ASN A 462 -11.11 -22.61 -24.92
CA ASN A 462 -10.71 -23.59 -25.92
C ASN A 462 -9.39 -23.18 -26.58
N ASP A 463 -8.52 -24.14 -26.79
CA ASP A 463 -7.29 -23.98 -27.59
C ASP A 463 -6.91 -25.35 -28.18
N ILE A 464 -6.21 -25.33 -29.31
CA ILE A 464 -5.70 -26.56 -29.93
C ILE A 464 -4.48 -27.11 -29.18
N SER A 465 -3.74 -26.25 -28.45
CA SER A 465 -2.57 -26.62 -27.66
C SER A 465 -2.96 -27.40 -26.43
N LYS A 466 -2.82 -28.72 -26.52
CA LYS A 466 -3.15 -29.63 -25.41
C LYS A 466 -2.35 -29.34 -24.15
N GLU A 467 -1.08 -29.00 -24.25
CA GLU A 467 -0.19 -28.74 -23.13
C GLU A 467 -0.61 -27.49 -22.35
N VAL A 468 -1.05 -26.46 -23.04
CA VAL A 468 -1.56 -25.23 -22.42
C VAL A 468 -2.89 -25.49 -21.70
N ILE A 469 -3.78 -26.21 -22.36
CA ILE A 469 -5.09 -26.56 -21.78
C ILE A 469 -4.95 -27.51 -20.58
N ASP A 470 -4.10 -28.53 -20.66
CA ASP A 470 -3.83 -29.42 -19.53
C ASP A 470 -3.27 -28.63 -18.34
N PHE A 471 -2.39 -27.65 -18.60
CA PHE A 471 -1.87 -26.76 -17.55
C PHE A 471 -2.99 -25.94 -16.89
N TYR A 472 -3.92 -25.36 -17.65
CA TYR A 472 -5.04 -24.59 -17.07
C TYR A 472 -5.99 -25.47 -16.27
N ARG A 473 -6.31 -26.68 -16.74
CA ARG A 473 -7.10 -27.67 -15.97
C ARG A 473 -6.41 -28.04 -14.67
N TYR A 474 -5.09 -28.23 -14.72
CA TYR A 474 -4.30 -28.51 -13.52
C TYR A 474 -4.37 -27.37 -12.52
N LEU A 475 -4.24 -26.10 -12.98
CA LEU A 475 -4.32 -24.91 -12.12
C LEU A 475 -5.72 -24.72 -11.52
N GLU A 476 -6.79 -24.93 -12.30
CA GLU A 476 -8.17 -24.84 -11.84
C GLU A 476 -8.46 -25.82 -10.70
N ASN A 477 -7.92 -27.04 -10.80
CA ASN A 477 -8.13 -28.11 -9.82
C ASN A 477 -7.29 -27.99 -8.54
N GLN A 478 -6.41 -26.98 -8.41
CA GLN A 478 -5.64 -26.78 -7.19
C GLN A 478 -6.54 -26.26 -6.06
N LYS A 479 -6.70 -27.04 -4.98
CA LYS A 479 -7.48 -26.63 -3.78
C LYS A 479 -6.90 -25.39 -3.09
N ASP A 480 -5.57 -25.27 -3.10
CA ASP A 480 -4.83 -24.17 -2.49
C ASP A 480 -3.65 -23.78 -3.40
N VAL A 481 -3.62 -22.51 -3.75
CA VAL A 481 -2.54 -21.90 -4.55
C VAL A 481 -1.16 -22.15 -3.94
N THR A 482 -1.08 -22.17 -2.60
CA THR A 482 0.18 -22.38 -1.88
C THR A 482 0.78 -23.77 -2.14
N VAL A 483 -0.05 -24.78 -2.36
CA VAL A 483 0.41 -26.14 -2.68
C VAL A 483 1.15 -26.17 -4.01
N PHE A 484 0.60 -25.53 -5.03
CA PHE A 484 1.25 -25.43 -6.34
C PHE A 484 2.56 -24.64 -6.26
N LEU A 485 2.55 -23.48 -5.58
CA LEU A 485 3.74 -22.65 -5.39
C LEU A 485 4.86 -23.42 -4.69
N ASN A 486 4.53 -24.16 -3.64
CA ASN A 486 5.50 -25.00 -2.93
C ASN A 486 6.10 -26.09 -3.84
N ARG A 487 5.30 -26.69 -4.73
CA ARG A 487 5.80 -27.65 -5.72
C ARG A 487 6.75 -26.99 -6.73
N VAL A 488 6.42 -25.82 -7.22
CA VAL A 488 7.28 -25.01 -8.10
C VAL A 488 8.61 -24.67 -7.42
N GLU A 489 8.58 -24.19 -6.17
CA GLU A 489 9.78 -23.84 -5.41
C GLU A 489 10.67 -25.08 -5.11
N LYS A 490 10.07 -26.21 -4.72
CA LYS A 490 10.79 -27.48 -4.54
C LYS A 490 11.43 -27.99 -5.84
N ALA A 491 10.74 -27.82 -6.96
CA ALA A 491 11.31 -28.20 -8.26
C ALA A 491 12.47 -27.29 -8.67
N ILE A 492 12.39 -25.97 -8.43
CA ILE A 492 13.49 -25.02 -8.64
C ILE A 492 14.72 -25.46 -7.82
N GLU A 493 14.53 -25.81 -6.55
CA GLU A 493 15.60 -26.26 -5.66
C GLU A 493 16.19 -27.61 -6.11
N PHE A 494 15.35 -28.57 -6.46
CA PHE A 494 15.78 -29.89 -6.92
C PHE A 494 16.65 -29.83 -8.20
N TYR A 495 16.23 -29.02 -9.18
CA TYR A 495 17.00 -28.83 -10.41
C TYR A 495 18.18 -27.86 -10.22
N LYS A 496 18.32 -27.20 -9.08
CA LYS A 496 19.32 -26.16 -8.80
C LYS A 496 19.22 -24.96 -9.76
N LEU A 497 18.00 -24.60 -10.13
CA LEU A 497 17.70 -23.38 -10.90
C LEU A 497 17.87 -22.14 -10.02
N SER A 498 18.12 -20.98 -10.62
CA SER A 498 18.26 -19.72 -9.89
C SER A 498 16.96 -19.30 -9.21
N ASN A 499 17.06 -18.59 -8.09
CA ASN A 499 15.95 -18.03 -7.34
C ASN A 499 16.31 -16.63 -6.85
N THR A 500 16.02 -15.60 -7.68
CA THR A 500 16.31 -14.19 -7.35
C THR A 500 15.35 -13.58 -6.31
N GLN A 501 14.33 -14.31 -5.86
CA GLN A 501 13.54 -13.92 -4.68
C GLN A 501 14.29 -14.20 -3.38
N LYS A 502 15.13 -15.25 -3.38
CA LYS A 502 15.90 -15.69 -2.19
C LYS A 502 17.31 -15.11 -2.19
N TYR A 503 17.94 -15.02 -3.38
CA TYR A 503 19.32 -14.57 -3.55
C TYR A 503 19.37 -13.46 -4.60
N SER A 504 20.23 -12.46 -4.42
CA SER A 504 20.43 -11.38 -5.40
C SER A 504 21.10 -11.88 -6.69
N TYR A 505 21.11 -11.07 -7.75
CA TYR A 505 21.86 -11.35 -8.97
C TYR A 505 23.36 -11.50 -8.70
N ASP A 506 23.90 -10.75 -7.74
CA ASP A 506 25.31 -10.81 -7.35
C ASP A 506 25.71 -12.16 -6.77
N TYR A 507 24.80 -12.84 -6.06
CA TYR A 507 25.00 -14.21 -5.57
C TYR A 507 25.31 -15.19 -6.72
N TYR A 508 24.74 -14.95 -7.90
CA TYR A 508 24.95 -15.76 -9.11
C TYR A 508 26.12 -15.27 -9.99
N GLY A 509 26.87 -14.26 -9.54
CA GLY A 509 27.98 -13.65 -10.27
C GLY A 509 27.58 -12.93 -11.55
N VAL A 510 26.32 -12.43 -11.64
CA VAL A 510 25.76 -11.78 -12.82
C VAL A 510 25.00 -10.51 -12.45
N ASN A 511 24.83 -9.61 -13.42
CA ASN A 511 23.93 -8.48 -13.30
C ASN A 511 22.61 -8.72 -14.04
N SER A 512 21.60 -7.89 -13.80
CA SER A 512 20.27 -8.04 -14.39
C SER A 512 20.26 -7.93 -15.93
N SER A 513 21.24 -7.27 -16.55
CA SER A 513 21.36 -7.14 -18.02
C SER A 513 21.98 -8.36 -18.66
N ALA A 514 22.99 -8.98 -18.05
CA ALA A 514 23.59 -10.24 -18.50
C ALA A 514 22.60 -11.39 -18.36
N GLY A 515 21.84 -11.42 -17.23
CA GLY A 515 20.83 -12.41 -16.94
C GLY A 515 21.40 -13.75 -16.49
N LEU A 516 20.52 -14.71 -16.21
CA LEU A 516 20.80 -15.98 -15.53
C LEU A 516 21.01 -17.18 -16.47
N SER A 517 21.07 -16.96 -17.79
CA SER A 517 21.13 -18.05 -18.77
C SER A 517 22.34 -18.95 -18.60
N SER A 518 23.53 -18.40 -18.33
CA SER A 518 24.76 -19.17 -18.12
C SER A 518 24.67 -20.06 -16.87
N TYR A 519 24.18 -19.50 -15.77
CA TYR A 519 23.99 -20.23 -14.51
C TYR A 519 22.98 -21.37 -14.67
N ASN A 520 21.84 -21.11 -15.30
CA ASN A 520 20.73 -22.07 -15.41
C ASN A 520 20.92 -23.11 -16.52
N LYS A 521 21.97 -23.02 -17.38
CA LYS A 521 22.09 -23.82 -18.61
C LYS A 521 21.97 -25.32 -18.36
N GLU A 522 22.80 -25.87 -17.50
CA GLU A 522 22.85 -27.32 -17.23
C GLU A 522 21.57 -27.79 -16.51
N ALA A 523 21.12 -27.04 -15.50
CA ALA A 523 19.91 -27.31 -14.75
C ALA A 523 18.68 -27.34 -15.66
N PHE A 524 18.58 -26.38 -16.57
CA PHE A 524 17.48 -26.28 -17.54
C PHE A 524 17.51 -27.43 -18.57
N LEU A 525 18.72 -27.83 -19.03
CA LEU A 525 18.85 -28.97 -19.93
C LEU A 525 18.35 -30.27 -19.27
N LYS A 526 18.67 -30.49 -18.00
CA LYS A 526 18.15 -31.65 -17.22
C LYS A 526 16.64 -31.59 -17.06
N LEU A 527 16.08 -30.44 -16.67
CA LEU A 527 14.64 -30.23 -16.57
C LEU A 527 13.94 -30.55 -17.91
N ARG A 528 14.47 -30.03 -19.04
CA ARG A 528 13.94 -30.27 -20.39
C ARG A 528 14.03 -31.76 -20.80
N GLN A 529 15.10 -32.41 -20.40
CA GLN A 529 15.29 -33.84 -20.65
C GLN A 529 14.27 -34.70 -19.91
N ASP A 530 14.05 -34.40 -18.61
CA ASP A 530 13.07 -35.12 -17.78
C ASP A 530 11.64 -34.91 -18.34
N TYR A 531 11.29 -33.68 -18.72
CA TYR A 531 10.02 -33.40 -19.35
C TYR A 531 9.79 -34.18 -20.65
N ASN A 532 10.78 -34.13 -21.58
CA ASN A 532 10.67 -34.77 -22.89
C ASN A 532 10.68 -36.32 -22.77
N LYS A 533 11.41 -36.87 -21.80
CA LYS A 533 11.41 -38.32 -21.50
C LYS A 533 10.20 -38.77 -20.66
N LYS A 534 9.26 -37.86 -20.33
CA LYS A 534 8.07 -38.12 -19.51
C LYS A 534 8.43 -38.66 -18.12
N ASN A 535 9.55 -38.23 -17.55
CA ASN A 535 9.98 -38.60 -16.21
C ASN A 535 9.30 -37.69 -15.16
N TYR A 536 8.07 -38.01 -14.83
CA TYR A 536 7.23 -37.24 -13.91
C TYR A 536 7.18 -37.82 -12.47
N ASN A 537 8.13 -38.68 -12.12
CA ASN A 537 8.13 -39.41 -10.84
C ASN A 537 8.23 -38.51 -9.61
N LYS A 538 8.86 -37.35 -9.71
CA LYS A 538 9.06 -36.42 -8.59
C LYS A 538 8.15 -35.18 -8.63
N PHE A 539 7.82 -34.72 -9.82
CA PHE A 539 7.02 -33.51 -10.03
C PHE A 539 6.02 -33.73 -11.16
N ASP A 540 4.84 -33.15 -11.01
CA ASP A 540 3.80 -33.21 -12.02
C ASP A 540 4.29 -32.62 -13.36
N LYS A 541 3.79 -33.15 -14.46
CA LYS A 541 4.08 -32.67 -15.83
C LYS A 541 3.90 -31.17 -15.94
N GLU A 542 2.85 -30.65 -15.34
CA GLU A 542 2.44 -29.25 -15.42
C GLU A 542 3.39 -28.32 -14.64
N VAL A 543 3.97 -28.78 -13.53
CA VAL A 543 5.02 -28.07 -12.80
C VAL A 543 6.28 -27.95 -13.68
N LEU A 544 6.71 -29.06 -14.30
CA LEU A 544 7.87 -29.05 -15.17
C LEU A 544 7.62 -28.20 -16.42
N PHE A 545 6.42 -28.28 -17.01
CA PHE A 545 6.02 -27.46 -18.15
C PHE A 545 6.08 -25.97 -17.81
N TYR A 546 5.52 -25.57 -16.66
CA TYR A 546 5.59 -24.19 -16.20
C TYR A 546 7.01 -23.68 -16.03
N LEU A 547 7.88 -24.49 -15.40
CA LEU A 547 9.30 -24.14 -15.24
C LEU A 547 10.05 -24.03 -16.57
N LEU A 548 9.75 -24.90 -17.54
CA LEU A 548 10.31 -24.78 -18.89
C LEU A 548 9.94 -23.45 -19.55
N ILE A 549 8.73 -22.96 -19.35
CA ILE A 549 8.34 -21.65 -19.88
C ILE A 549 9.03 -20.52 -19.10
N VAL A 550 9.03 -20.57 -17.76
CA VAL A 550 9.62 -19.51 -16.92
C VAL A 550 11.12 -19.35 -17.18
N PHE A 551 11.85 -20.46 -17.27
CA PHE A 551 13.31 -20.46 -17.48
C PHE A 551 13.72 -20.56 -18.96
N GLY A 552 12.76 -20.75 -19.88
CA GLY A 552 12.99 -20.84 -21.31
C GLY A 552 13.19 -19.48 -21.98
N PHE A 553 13.79 -19.49 -23.15
CA PHE A 553 14.09 -18.29 -23.94
C PHE A 553 12.80 -17.49 -24.24
N ASN A 554 12.80 -16.23 -23.87
CA ASN A 554 11.68 -15.29 -23.99
C ASN A 554 10.36 -15.79 -23.38
N ASN A 555 10.41 -16.79 -22.49
CA ASN A 555 9.25 -17.45 -21.87
C ASN A 555 8.23 -18.01 -22.88
N GLN A 556 8.71 -18.43 -24.07
CA GLN A 556 7.89 -18.94 -25.15
C GLN A 556 7.57 -20.43 -24.99
N ILE A 557 6.56 -20.88 -25.74
CA ILE A 557 6.17 -22.30 -25.84
C ILE A 557 6.49 -22.76 -27.26
N ARG A 558 7.37 -23.77 -27.39
CA ARG A 558 7.70 -24.35 -28.68
C ARG A 558 8.04 -25.83 -28.54
N PHE A 559 7.42 -26.63 -29.38
CA PHE A 559 7.67 -28.07 -29.52
C PHE A 559 8.19 -28.35 -30.94
N ASN A 560 9.03 -29.37 -31.08
CA ASN A 560 9.42 -29.87 -32.36
C ASN A 560 8.37 -30.84 -32.96
N ASN A 561 8.58 -31.33 -34.18
CA ASN A 561 7.65 -32.23 -34.86
C ASN A 561 7.44 -33.59 -34.11
N LYS A 562 8.32 -33.90 -33.14
CA LYS A 562 8.19 -35.10 -32.27
C LYS A 562 7.41 -34.81 -31.00
N GLY A 563 6.89 -33.58 -30.81
CA GLY A 563 6.20 -33.15 -29.61
C GLY A 563 7.14 -32.90 -28.42
N GLU A 564 8.44 -32.69 -28.65
CA GLU A 564 9.41 -32.40 -27.59
C GLU A 564 9.63 -30.90 -27.45
N TYR A 565 9.66 -30.41 -26.21
CA TYR A 565 10.02 -29.02 -25.91
C TYR A 565 11.47 -28.72 -26.32
N ASN A 566 11.70 -27.71 -27.16
CA ASN A 566 13.00 -27.50 -27.83
C ASN A 566 13.60 -26.09 -27.70
N LEU A 567 13.02 -25.22 -26.84
CA LEU A 567 13.63 -23.91 -26.61
C LEU A 567 14.91 -23.99 -25.76
N PRO A 568 15.86 -23.08 -25.95
CA PRO A 568 17.03 -22.95 -25.10
C PRO A 568 16.65 -22.24 -23.77
N VAL A 569 17.60 -22.22 -22.82
CA VAL A 569 17.48 -21.48 -21.57
C VAL A 569 17.38 -19.97 -21.81
N GLY A 570 16.53 -19.31 -21.02
CA GLY A 570 16.32 -17.87 -21.01
C GLY A 570 17.17 -17.14 -19.96
N LYS A 571 17.05 -15.81 -19.95
CA LYS A 571 17.80 -14.91 -19.05
C LYS A 571 17.15 -14.70 -17.69
N ARG A 572 15.92 -15.16 -17.47
CA ARG A 572 15.08 -14.84 -16.29
C ARG A 572 14.78 -16.08 -15.48
N ASP A 573 14.29 -15.88 -14.28
CA ASP A 573 13.85 -16.91 -13.34
C ASP A 573 12.46 -16.68 -12.80
N PHE A 574 12.02 -17.52 -11.85
CA PHE A 574 10.74 -17.40 -11.14
C PHE A 574 10.82 -16.29 -10.09
N ASN A 575 10.70 -15.04 -10.50
CA ASN A 575 10.76 -13.87 -9.64
C ASN A 575 9.40 -13.50 -9.03
N ALA A 576 9.39 -12.51 -8.12
CA ALA A 576 8.18 -12.07 -7.40
C ALA A 576 7.03 -11.64 -8.34
N ASN A 577 7.34 -11.03 -9.49
CA ASN A 577 6.33 -10.65 -10.48
C ASN A 577 5.68 -11.88 -11.15
N MET A 578 6.47 -12.91 -11.48
CA MET A 578 5.95 -14.18 -12.03
C MET A 578 5.08 -14.89 -10.99
N LYS A 579 5.51 -14.92 -9.74
CA LYS A 579 4.73 -15.49 -8.62
C LYS A 579 3.40 -14.77 -8.44
N SER A 580 3.39 -13.44 -8.44
CA SER A 580 2.16 -12.63 -8.31
C SER A 580 1.19 -12.86 -9.46
N LYS A 581 1.68 -12.91 -10.72
CA LYS A 581 0.85 -13.21 -11.90
C LYS A 581 0.21 -14.60 -11.80
N LEU A 582 0.98 -15.60 -11.38
CA LEU A 582 0.49 -16.98 -11.23
C LEU A 582 -0.61 -17.06 -10.19
N ILE A 583 -0.42 -16.45 -9.01
CA ILE A 583 -1.42 -16.42 -7.94
C ILE A 583 -2.72 -15.80 -8.41
N THR A 584 -2.67 -14.59 -9.01
CA THR A 584 -3.87 -13.88 -9.45
C THR A 584 -4.60 -14.60 -10.58
N PHE A 585 -3.87 -15.28 -11.45
CA PHE A 585 -4.44 -16.06 -12.54
C PHE A 585 -5.15 -17.33 -12.03
N ILE A 586 -4.54 -18.07 -11.11
CA ILE A 586 -5.17 -19.25 -10.47
C ILE A 586 -6.45 -18.84 -9.75
N GLN A 587 -6.41 -17.77 -8.96
CA GLN A 587 -7.60 -17.25 -8.28
C GLN A 587 -8.69 -16.84 -9.29
N GLY A 588 -8.31 -16.25 -10.43
CA GLY A 588 -9.22 -15.91 -11.52
C GLY A 588 -9.91 -17.15 -12.12
N LEU A 589 -9.17 -18.24 -12.33
CA LEU A 589 -9.75 -19.49 -12.82
C LEU A 589 -10.69 -20.17 -11.80
N GLN A 590 -10.36 -20.13 -10.52
CA GLN A 590 -11.12 -20.83 -9.48
C GLN A 590 -12.41 -20.12 -9.06
N ASN A 591 -12.52 -18.82 -9.32
CA ASN A 591 -13.66 -18.02 -8.84
C ASN A 591 -14.93 -18.15 -9.69
N TYR A 592 -14.83 -18.70 -10.91
CA TYR A 592 -15.92 -18.73 -11.88
C TYR A 592 -16.06 -20.11 -12.51
N ASN A 593 -17.18 -20.33 -13.23
CA ASN A 593 -17.51 -21.61 -13.87
C ASN A 593 -16.84 -21.70 -15.24
N PHE A 594 -15.59 -22.18 -15.27
CA PHE A 594 -14.87 -22.43 -16.51
C PHE A 594 -15.08 -23.86 -17.01
N VAL A 595 -15.15 -24.00 -18.33
CA VAL A 595 -15.05 -25.26 -19.04
C VAL A 595 -13.81 -25.20 -19.92
N ILE A 596 -12.77 -25.94 -19.54
CA ILE A 596 -11.45 -25.88 -20.17
C ILE A 596 -11.28 -27.09 -21.08
N GLN A 597 -11.19 -26.85 -22.40
CA GLN A 597 -11.15 -27.92 -23.41
C GLN A 597 -10.09 -27.68 -24.46
N SER A 598 -9.58 -28.78 -25.06
CA SER A 598 -8.63 -28.72 -26.19
C SER A 598 -9.26 -29.42 -27.39
N CYS A 599 -9.71 -28.61 -28.36
CA CYS A 599 -10.15 -29.14 -29.64
C CYS A 599 -10.03 -28.09 -30.75
N ASP A 600 -10.06 -28.57 -31.99
CA ASP A 600 -10.18 -27.71 -33.17
C ASP A 600 -11.48 -26.91 -33.10
N PHE A 601 -11.42 -25.59 -33.40
CA PHE A 601 -12.54 -24.67 -33.31
C PHE A 601 -13.76 -25.15 -34.12
N ARG A 602 -13.56 -25.86 -35.26
CA ARG A 602 -14.63 -26.39 -36.10
C ARG A 602 -15.54 -27.36 -35.36
N LYS A 603 -15.03 -28.01 -34.32
CA LYS A 603 -15.77 -28.98 -33.50
C LYS A 603 -16.58 -28.32 -32.37
N THR A 604 -16.44 -27.02 -32.15
CA THR A 604 -17.10 -26.32 -31.02
C THR A 604 -18.49 -25.80 -31.37
N MET A 605 -18.93 -25.84 -32.64
CA MET A 605 -20.21 -25.27 -33.12
C MET A 605 -21.43 -25.79 -32.35
N ASN A 606 -21.43 -27.07 -31.95
CA ASN A 606 -22.53 -27.67 -31.20
C ASN A 606 -22.67 -27.11 -29.77
N GLN A 607 -21.68 -26.40 -29.27
CA GLN A 607 -21.71 -25.81 -27.96
C GLN A 607 -22.23 -24.36 -27.97
N VAL A 608 -22.39 -23.77 -29.18
CA VAL A 608 -22.84 -22.38 -29.34
C VAL A 608 -24.37 -22.36 -29.47
N ASN A 609 -25.06 -21.63 -28.62
CA ASN A 609 -26.48 -21.42 -28.60
C ASN A 609 -26.84 -19.95 -28.87
N LYS A 610 -28.11 -19.69 -29.19
CA LYS A 610 -28.64 -18.33 -29.34
C LYS A 610 -28.35 -17.50 -28.10
N GLY A 611 -27.81 -16.29 -28.29
CA GLY A 611 -27.46 -15.34 -27.22
C GLY A 611 -26.15 -15.63 -26.51
N ASP A 612 -25.36 -16.64 -26.91
CA ASP A 612 -23.99 -16.81 -26.45
C ASP A 612 -23.06 -15.79 -27.10
N PHE A 613 -21.89 -15.55 -26.50
CA PHE A 613 -20.86 -14.67 -27.04
C PHE A 613 -19.57 -15.45 -27.33
N VAL A 614 -19.13 -15.42 -28.58
CA VAL A 614 -17.93 -16.10 -29.07
C VAL A 614 -16.83 -15.08 -29.37
N TYR A 615 -15.69 -15.25 -28.77
CA TYR A 615 -14.48 -14.48 -29.08
C TYR A 615 -13.49 -15.36 -29.87
N ALA A 616 -12.96 -14.82 -30.95
CA ALA A 616 -11.96 -15.48 -31.78
C ALA A 616 -10.71 -14.62 -31.96
N ASP A 617 -9.55 -15.17 -31.67
CA ASP A 617 -8.24 -14.56 -31.87
C ASP A 617 -7.31 -15.59 -32.55
N PRO A 618 -7.56 -15.92 -33.83
CA PRO A 618 -6.82 -16.95 -34.55
C PRO A 618 -5.38 -16.50 -34.84
N PRO A 619 -4.47 -17.41 -35.23
CA PRO A 619 -3.20 -17.03 -35.81
C PRO A 619 -3.37 -16.12 -37.04
N TYR A 620 -2.64 -15.00 -37.11
CA TYR A 620 -2.79 -14.05 -38.20
C TYR A 620 -1.96 -14.45 -39.43
N ARG A 621 -2.63 -14.82 -40.50
CA ARG A 621 -1.98 -15.35 -41.71
C ARG A 621 -0.96 -14.39 -42.35
N ILE A 622 -1.20 -13.08 -42.30
CA ILE A 622 -0.33 -12.08 -42.91
C ILE A 622 0.85 -11.63 -42.02
N THR A 623 0.93 -12.14 -40.77
CA THR A 623 2.04 -11.81 -39.86
C THR A 623 3.07 -12.95 -39.78
N THR A 624 4.30 -12.62 -39.43
CA THR A 624 5.39 -13.59 -39.19
C THR A 624 5.48 -13.97 -37.71
N ALA A 625 4.44 -14.54 -37.17
CA ALA A 625 4.46 -15.00 -35.77
C ALA A 625 5.11 -16.39 -35.66
N ALA A 626 5.83 -16.65 -34.56
CA ALA A 626 6.60 -17.88 -34.32
C ALA A 626 5.76 -19.18 -34.38
N TYR A 627 4.44 -19.11 -34.20
CA TYR A 627 3.52 -20.24 -34.34
C TYR A 627 3.10 -20.51 -35.80
N ASN A 628 3.43 -19.61 -36.75
CA ASN A 628 3.25 -19.80 -38.18
C ASN A 628 4.46 -20.48 -38.85
N GLU A 629 5.60 -20.63 -38.14
CA GLU A 629 6.81 -21.23 -38.70
C GLU A 629 6.64 -22.70 -39.14
N ASN A 630 5.60 -23.39 -38.67
CA ASN A 630 5.29 -24.76 -39.07
C ASN A 630 4.14 -24.86 -40.09
N GLY A 631 3.79 -23.74 -40.78
CA GLY A 631 2.75 -23.73 -41.80
C GLY A 631 1.33 -24.04 -41.30
N ALA A 632 1.06 -23.80 -40.04
CA ALA A 632 -0.11 -24.30 -39.35
C ALA A 632 -1.42 -23.58 -39.70
N TRP A 633 -1.39 -22.27 -40.10
CA TRP A 633 -2.62 -21.52 -40.41
C TRP A 633 -2.64 -21.03 -41.85
N THR A 634 -3.61 -21.53 -42.61
CA THR A 634 -3.69 -21.35 -44.06
C THR A 634 -4.88 -20.48 -44.45
N LEU A 635 -4.98 -20.12 -45.74
CA LEU A 635 -6.19 -19.47 -46.30
C LEU A 635 -7.46 -20.31 -46.09
N LYS A 636 -7.33 -21.63 -46.16
CA LYS A 636 -8.47 -22.56 -45.92
C LYS A 636 -8.97 -22.40 -44.49
N ASP A 637 -8.06 -22.26 -43.53
CA ASP A 637 -8.44 -22.07 -42.11
C ASP A 637 -9.13 -20.72 -41.89
N ASP A 638 -8.67 -19.64 -42.55
CA ASP A 638 -9.37 -18.34 -42.57
C ASP A 638 -10.81 -18.52 -43.10
N LEU A 639 -10.97 -19.14 -44.24
CA LEU A 639 -12.28 -19.34 -44.89
C LEU A 639 -13.21 -20.24 -44.06
N ASP A 640 -12.68 -21.27 -43.43
CA ASP A 640 -13.45 -22.13 -42.51
C ASP A 640 -13.92 -21.36 -41.29
N LEU A 641 -13.04 -20.50 -40.74
CA LEU A 641 -13.39 -19.64 -39.60
C LEU A 641 -14.47 -18.61 -40.00
N PHE A 642 -14.36 -17.99 -41.16
CA PHE A 642 -15.39 -17.05 -41.63
C PHE A 642 -16.76 -17.73 -41.77
N LYS A 643 -16.83 -18.93 -42.34
CA LYS A 643 -18.07 -19.73 -42.40
C LYS A 643 -18.57 -20.10 -41.01
N TYR A 644 -17.67 -20.40 -40.08
CA TYR A 644 -18.02 -20.70 -38.70
C TYR A 644 -18.68 -19.48 -38.03
N LEU A 645 -18.09 -18.27 -38.19
CA LEU A 645 -18.62 -17.02 -37.63
C LEU A 645 -19.94 -16.61 -38.29
N ASP A 646 -20.09 -16.84 -39.61
CA ASP A 646 -21.38 -16.65 -40.29
C ASP A 646 -22.46 -17.55 -39.69
N SER A 647 -22.16 -18.82 -39.45
CA SER A 647 -23.10 -19.76 -38.81
C SER A 647 -23.45 -19.36 -37.34
N ILE A 648 -22.54 -18.69 -36.61
CA ILE A 648 -22.83 -18.12 -35.29
C ILE A 648 -23.85 -16.99 -35.41
N ASN A 649 -23.67 -16.10 -36.39
CA ASN A 649 -24.60 -15.01 -36.67
C ASN A 649 -26.00 -15.56 -37.00
N ASP A 650 -26.08 -16.59 -37.86
CA ASP A 650 -27.33 -17.22 -38.25
C ASP A 650 -28.05 -17.92 -37.07
N LYS A 651 -27.29 -18.41 -36.08
CA LYS A 651 -27.86 -18.95 -34.85
C LYS A 651 -28.36 -17.86 -33.87
N GLY A 652 -28.13 -16.58 -34.15
CA GLY A 652 -28.47 -15.48 -33.25
C GLY A 652 -27.55 -15.39 -32.01
N ALA A 653 -26.31 -15.82 -32.13
CA ALA A 653 -25.26 -15.62 -31.15
C ALA A 653 -24.37 -14.44 -31.56
N TYR A 654 -23.67 -13.89 -30.59
CA TYR A 654 -22.72 -12.77 -30.80
C TYR A 654 -21.34 -13.31 -31.09
N PHE A 655 -20.59 -12.65 -31.98
CA PHE A 655 -19.17 -12.90 -32.12
C PHE A 655 -18.33 -11.61 -32.17
N ALA A 656 -17.07 -11.74 -31.75
CA ALA A 656 -16.02 -10.73 -31.93
C ALA A 656 -14.75 -11.44 -32.43
N LEU A 657 -14.24 -11.02 -33.59
CA LEU A 657 -13.03 -11.54 -34.20
C LEU A 657 -11.93 -10.49 -34.13
N SER A 658 -10.84 -10.78 -33.39
CA SER A 658 -9.59 -10.02 -33.49
C SER A 658 -8.80 -10.52 -34.68
N ASN A 659 -8.28 -9.59 -35.52
CA ASN A 659 -7.38 -9.94 -36.63
C ASN A 659 -6.57 -8.71 -37.08
N VAL A 660 -5.62 -8.94 -38.00
CA VAL A 660 -4.79 -7.90 -38.63
C VAL A 660 -5.21 -7.73 -40.06
N VAL A 661 -5.57 -6.50 -40.44
CA VAL A 661 -5.96 -6.16 -41.84
C VAL A 661 -4.78 -5.67 -42.68
N ILE A 662 -3.78 -5.02 -42.06
CA ILE A 662 -2.57 -4.56 -42.72
C ILE A 662 -1.36 -4.91 -41.87
N HIS A 663 -0.31 -5.48 -42.48
CA HIS A 663 0.97 -5.75 -41.83
C HIS A 663 2.11 -5.55 -42.81
N ASN A 664 3.04 -4.59 -42.57
CA ASN A 664 4.19 -4.32 -43.44
C ASN A 664 3.80 -4.18 -44.92
N ASN A 665 2.78 -3.39 -45.23
CA ASN A 665 2.21 -3.17 -46.58
C ASN A 665 1.54 -4.39 -47.23
N LYS A 666 1.30 -5.48 -46.47
CA LYS A 666 0.49 -6.60 -46.92
C LYS A 666 -0.94 -6.44 -46.38
N GLU A 667 -1.92 -6.51 -47.27
CA GLU A 667 -3.33 -6.44 -46.92
C GLU A 667 -3.95 -7.86 -46.85
N ASN A 668 -4.85 -8.05 -45.86
CA ASN A 668 -5.68 -9.26 -45.77
C ASN A 668 -6.99 -9.04 -46.55
N LYS A 669 -6.93 -9.15 -47.89
CA LYS A 669 -8.06 -8.86 -48.79
C LYS A 669 -9.27 -9.75 -48.53
N GLU A 670 -9.06 -11.02 -48.24
CA GLU A 670 -10.11 -11.97 -47.96
C GLU A 670 -10.86 -11.62 -46.66
N LEU A 671 -10.13 -11.26 -45.62
CA LEU A 671 -10.72 -10.78 -44.37
C LEU A 671 -11.55 -9.50 -44.62
N MET A 672 -10.99 -8.52 -45.33
CA MET A 672 -11.68 -7.26 -45.60
C MET A 672 -12.96 -7.47 -46.42
N LYS A 673 -12.91 -8.34 -47.41
CA LYS A 673 -14.08 -8.72 -48.21
C LYS A 673 -15.16 -9.39 -47.37
N TRP A 674 -14.79 -10.33 -46.48
CA TRP A 674 -15.74 -10.99 -45.58
C TRP A 674 -16.28 -10.04 -44.53
N ALA A 675 -15.44 -9.19 -43.94
CA ALA A 675 -15.78 -8.26 -42.88
C ALA A 675 -16.74 -7.13 -43.32
N SER A 676 -16.83 -6.83 -44.64
CA SER A 676 -17.69 -5.75 -45.15
C SER A 676 -19.18 -5.86 -44.77
N LYS A 677 -19.64 -7.01 -44.34
CA LYS A 677 -21.01 -7.28 -43.85
C LYS A 677 -21.18 -7.15 -42.35
N TYR A 678 -20.12 -6.81 -41.61
CA TYR A 678 -20.06 -6.71 -40.17
C TYR A 678 -19.47 -5.37 -39.72
N ASN A 679 -19.50 -5.07 -38.40
CA ASN A 679 -18.94 -3.86 -37.86
C ASN A 679 -17.42 -4.03 -37.64
N LEU A 680 -16.62 -3.07 -38.09
CA LEU A 680 -15.17 -3.09 -37.98
C LEU A 680 -14.68 -1.96 -37.08
N HIS A 681 -13.98 -2.32 -36.01
CA HIS A 681 -13.40 -1.39 -35.04
C HIS A 681 -11.88 -1.46 -35.13
N VAL A 682 -11.22 -0.34 -35.41
CA VAL A 682 -9.76 -0.25 -35.45
C VAL A 682 -9.23 -0.15 -34.03
N LEU A 683 -8.23 -0.97 -33.69
CA LEU A 683 -7.57 -0.98 -32.38
C LEU A 683 -6.24 -0.24 -32.45
N ASP A 684 -6.01 0.63 -31.48
CA ASP A 684 -4.78 1.41 -31.40
C ASP A 684 -3.70 0.59 -30.63
N TYR A 685 -2.84 -0.10 -31.40
CA TYR A 685 -1.78 -0.91 -30.80
C TYR A 685 -0.47 -0.84 -31.59
N HIS A 686 0.57 -0.33 -30.92
CA HIS A 686 1.93 -0.33 -31.47
C HIS A 686 2.68 -1.61 -31.02
N TYR A 687 2.97 -2.51 -31.94
CA TYR A 687 3.87 -3.65 -31.72
C TYR A 687 5.32 -3.17 -31.59
N ASN A 688 5.74 -2.79 -30.38
CA ASN A 688 7.16 -2.65 -30.08
C ASN A 688 7.76 -4.06 -29.92
N ASN A 689 8.40 -4.55 -30.96
CA ASN A 689 9.13 -5.80 -30.90
C ASN A 689 10.26 -5.72 -29.88
N SER A 690 10.32 -6.72 -28.98
CA SER A 690 11.39 -6.94 -28.00
C SER A 690 12.74 -7.37 -28.62
N ASN A 691 12.91 -7.27 -29.93
CA ASN A 691 14.18 -7.55 -30.61
C ASN A 691 15.04 -6.29 -30.65
N TYR A 692 16.03 -6.21 -29.76
CA TYR A 692 16.99 -5.13 -29.57
C TYR A 692 17.94 -4.88 -30.76
N GLN A 693 17.71 -5.45 -31.95
CA GLN A 693 18.64 -5.40 -33.07
C GLN A 693 18.15 -4.73 -34.35
N SER A 694 16.98 -4.11 -34.38
CA SER A 694 16.60 -3.28 -35.53
C SER A 694 16.29 -1.84 -35.10
N LYS A 695 17.28 -0.96 -35.26
CA LYS A 695 17.03 0.48 -35.42
C LYS A 695 16.23 0.68 -36.71
N ALA A 696 15.08 1.35 -36.58
CA ALA A 696 14.18 1.85 -37.60
C ALA A 696 13.41 0.80 -38.42
N LYS A 697 12.13 0.64 -38.03
CA LYS A 697 10.96 0.74 -38.92
C LYS A 697 9.71 0.65 -38.04
N MET A 698 8.90 1.71 -37.98
CA MET A 698 7.51 1.64 -37.54
C MET A 698 6.83 0.57 -38.42
N SER A 699 6.47 -0.58 -37.87
CA SER A 699 5.67 -1.57 -38.58
C SER A 699 4.27 -0.99 -38.70
N ASN A 700 3.81 -0.67 -39.91
CA ASN A 700 2.43 -0.35 -40.19
C ASN A 700 1.58 -1.62 -40.00
N THR A 701 1.18 -1.90 -38.77
CA THR A 701 0.26 -3.00 -38.46
C THR A 701 -1.04 -2.39 -38.00
N VAL A 702 -2.15 -2.75 -38.66
CA VAL A 702 -3.50 -2.33 -38.29
C VAL A 702 -4.24 -3.55 -37.75
N GLU A 703 -4.48 -3.56 -36.46
CA GLU A 703 -5.28 -4.59 -35.77
C GLU A 703 -6.73 -4.13 -35.64
N VAL A 704 -7.68 -5.03 -35.82
CA VAL A 704 -9.11 -4.73 -35.81
C VAL A 704 -9.87 -5.74 -34.96
N LEU A 705 -11.03 -5.29 -34.44
CA LEU A 705 -12.08 -6.15 -33.90
C LEU A 705 -13.28 -6.11 -34.85
N ILE A 706 -13.77 -7.26 -35.30
CA ILE A 706 -14.92 -7.38 -36.19
C ILE A 706 -16.04 -8.01 -35.38
N THR A 707 -17.25 -7.38 -35.38
CA THR A 707 -18.40 -7.81 -34.57
C THR A 707 -19.66 -7.89 -35.41
N ASN A 708 -20.58 -8.83 -35.07
CA ASN A 708 -21.91 -8.92 -35.67
C ASN A 708 -23.01 -8.18 -34.89
N TYR A 709 -22.61 -7.28 -34.00
CA TYR A 709 -23.49 -6.42 -33.19
C TYR A 709 -22.91 -5.02 -33.12
N ASN A 710 -23.75 -4.02 -32.83
CA ASN A 710 -23.28 -2.62 -32.61
C ASN A 710 -22.67 -2.50 -31.22
N ALA A 711 -21.44 -2.06 -31.13
CA ALA A 711 -20.78 -1.75 -29.87
C ALA A 711 -21.17 -0.38 -29.34
N LYS A 712 -21.18 -0.16 -28.01
CA LYS A 712 -21.32 1.20 -27.45
C LYS A 712 -20.13 2.05 -27.87
N GLY A 713 -20.35 3.04 -28.71
CA GLY A 713 -19.31 3.96 -29.17
C GLY A 713 -19.42 4.30 -30.67
N ASP A 714 -20.26 3.60 -31.40
CA ASP A 714 -20.58 3.90 -32.82
C ASP A 714 -21.71 4.94 -32.91
N ILE A 715 -21.50 6.15 -32.32
CA ILE A 715 -22.35 7.34 -32.56
C ILE A 715 -21.47 8.43 -33.13
#